data_3f651f82a04951171d5423d8607edbcd
#
_entry.id   3f651f82a04951171d5423d8607edbcd
#
_cell.length_a   1.000
_cell.length_b   1.000
_cell.length_c   1.000
_cell.angle_alpha   90.00
_cell.angle_beta   90.00
_cell.angle_gamma   90.00
#
_symmetry.space_group_name_H-M   'P 1'
#
loop_
_entity.id
_entity.type
_entity.pdbx_description
1 polymer ?
#
loop_
_entity_poly.entity_id
_entity_poly.type
_entity_poly.pdbx_seq_one_letter_code
_entity_poly.pdbx_strand_id
1 'polypeptide(L)'
;MNLRKLSAILLLVTGITANAYDFSAKTNSDITLYYSVNPDGKSVAVAPGPEKYNCSDLEIPAQVTNNGTTYNVTKIGANAFERATINMVILPNGIDEILPNAFSYSEIPSISFPASLKHIRQQAFVRSSIGSAIFQEGLLTIDNNVFNECHKLTEISLPSTLTNIGNGCFFRSAIRTVEIPDLIETIPENAFTQCSSLVTVKFGKSVKSIASAAFKEAAIEVLNMPAGLESIGYEAFKMRSVKEINLNEGLRAIGIEAFAGCSATDIIIPNSVTEISNGAFSANAQLETIKFPVSMKSLPEKVCYGCSNLHKVEFPADLETLGGYAFYGCERLSSIKLPDTFVSFAGNDIFCGSGITTFAFPPKVTILSSGLFSNCKNLTEIVIPDYVNTLESNIFSGCSSLMSVTLPKNLVTIDEYTFAECNALENIKLPATLKSIKDHAFQKSGLKSLDLPEGLESVGRDVFYDCPYLQEIKFPNSVSSLGYAIFSGCKALETVYLPAGITYIYPMFQSTTNLKSVYCPIAIPPTVSTVGLTVFPVIDKENAATLYVPRQSVDDYSSKEHWKTFNKIEGYDFENLVFSVTVNVENGSGIIKVNGNESYMTRVPEGETAEIEFIPDAGWTLEKATVNGKEISVKDNRYMIENVNTNLTVSAIFSRVPVSIEIKSSEAGSICVPSEWGKSTTLTIVPEEGWSINTVTFDFMDITGQLVDGTYETPKLTQEKYTLNVSFEKDNIGAFSSTLNGNSIKVYSVGHTLYMEGLMRNEQYSIYTTDGTLIATGISDGETQRMSLSTSGVLIIKCNTKTFKVLID
;
A
#
# COMPACT_ATOMS: atom_id res chain seq x y z
N MET A 1 -33.73 -8.60 9.37
CA MET A 1 -34.71 -8.46 10.47
C MET A 1 -34.61 -9.68 11.38
N ASN A 2 -34.12 -9.45 12.50
CA ASN A 2 -33.66 -10.22 13.65
C ASN A 2 -34.26 -11.61 13.93
N LEU A 3 -33.45 -12.64 13.78
CA LEU A 3 -33.63 -13.99 14.34
C LEU A 3 -33.40 -14.05 15.89
N ARG A 4 -33.10 -12.96 16.55
CA ARG A 4 -32.89 -12.87 18.00
C ARG A 4 -34.15 -12.53 18.81
N LYS A 5 -35.31 -12.34 18.18
CA LYS A 5 -36.59 -12.06 18.85
C LYS A 5 -37.59 -13.23 18.87
N LEU A 6 -37.26 -14.35 18.22
CA LEU A 6 -38.12 -15.56 18.28
C LEU A 6 -37.75 -16.54 19.40
N SER A 7 -36.53 -16.45 19.97
CA SER A 7 -36.14 -17.30 21.11
C SER A 7 -36.64 -16.81 22.50
N ALA A 8 -37.09 -15.56 22.58
CA ALA A 8 -37.51 -14.95 23.84
C ALA A 8 -39.04 -15.06 24.13
N ILE A 9 -39.81 -15.50 23.12
CA ILE A 9 -41.30 -15.60 23.28
C ILE A 9 -41.78 -17.04 23.53
N LEU A 10 -40.92 -18.06 23.38
CA LEU A 10 -41.30 -19.46 23.61
C LEU A 10 -40.95 -19.97 25.03
N LEU A 11 -40.40 -19.12 25.88
CA LEU A 11 -40.01 -19.46 27.27
C LEU A 11 -40.98 -18.87 28.37
N LEU A 12 -42.13 -18.36 27.97
CA LEU A 12 -43.08 -17.70 28.91
C LEU A 12 -44.43 -18.42 29.08
N VAL A 13 -44.58 -19.68 28.65
CA VAL A 13 -45.85 -20.41 28.73
C VAL A 13 -45.80 -21.75 29.50
N THR A 14 -44.65 -22.19 29.98
CA THR A 14 -44.65 -23.31 30.94
C THR A 14 -43.78 -22.94 32.13
N GLY A 15 -44.42 -22.55 33.21
CA GLY A 15 -43.81 -22.41 34.55
C GLY A 15 -43.41 -23.77 35.16
N ILE A 16 -42.67 -24.57 34.39
CA ILE A 16 -41.91 -25.71 34.91
C ILE A 16 -40.46 -25.21 34.88
N THR A 17 -39.95 -24.74 35.99
CA THR A 17 -38.50 -24.70 36.24
C THR A 17 -38.02 -26.14 36.08
N ALA A 18 -37.48 -26.48 34.92
CA ALA A 18 -36.71 -27.73 34.77
C ALA A 18 -35.63 -27.66 35.85
N ASN A 19 -35.72 -28.48 36.86
CA ASN A 19 -34.68 -28.60 37.87
C ASN A 19 -33.39 -28.93 37.11
N ALA A 20 -32.31 -28.17 37.41
CA ALA A 20 -30.99 -28.41 36.82
C ALA A 20 -30.40 -29.78 37.23
N TYR A 21 -31.14 -30.58 37.96
CA TYR A 21 -30.75 -31.90 38.49
C TYR A 21 -31.95 -32.85 38.56
N ASP A 22 -31.65 -34.16 38.54
CA ASP A 22 -32.68 -35.21 38.64
C ASP A 22 -33.00 -35.57 40.08
N PHE A 23 -32.02 -35.57 40.97
CA PHE A 23 -32.19 -35.85 42.39
C PHE A 23 -31.07 -35.23 43.24
N SER A 24 -31.21 -35.27 44.56
CA SER A 24 -30.19 -34.85 45.50
C SER A 24 -29.92 -35.91 46.57
N ALA A 25 -28.66 -35.89 47.07
CA ALA A 25 -28.30 -36.79 48.21
C ALA A 25 -27.30 -36.10 49.13
N LYS A 26 -27.23 -36.48 50.38
CA LYS A 26 -26.25 -35.98 51.33
C LYS A 26 -24.93 -36.74 51.25
N THR A 27 -23.85 -36.02 51.42
CA THR A 27 -22.50 -36.61 51.59
C THR A 27 -22.33 -37.11 53.00
N ASN A 28 -21.24 -37.81 53.26
CA ASN A 28 -20.87 -38.24 54.66
C ASN A 28 -20.68 -37.04 55.61
N SER A 29 -20.37 -35.86 55.06
CA SER A 29 -20.23 -34.59 55.81
C SER A 29 -21.54 -33.80 55.91
N ASP A 30 -22.67 -34.40 55.64
CA ASP A 30 -24.04 -33.82 55.71
C ASP A 30 -24.30 -32.68 54.70
N ILE A 31 -23.42 -32.55 53.63
CA ILE A 31 -23.57 -31.57 52.54
C ILE A 31 -24.49 -32.17 51.49
N THR A 32 -25.56 -31.46 51.09
CA THR A 32 -26.46 -31.90 50.03
C THR A 32 -25.83 -31.63 48.67
N LEU A 33 -25.56 -32.69 47.87
CA LEU A 33 -25.16 -32.61 46.46
C LEU A 33 -26.37 -32.93 45.58
N TYR A 34 -26.36 -32.32 44.39
CA TYR A 34 -27.37 -32.52 43.36
C TYR A 34 -26.76 -33.29 42.20
N TYR A 35 -27.55 -34.14 41.55
CA TYR A 35 -27.07 -35.08 40.55
C TYR A 35 -27.96 -35.12 39.30
N SER A 36 -27.36 -35.19 38.12
CA SER A 36 -28.03 -35.50 36.86
C SER A 36 -27.60 -36.86 36.36
N VAL A 37 -28.57 -37.68 35.93
CA VAL A 37 -28.29 -39.01 35.37
C VAL A 37 -27.69 -38.89 33.99
N ASN A 38 -26.55 -39.54 33.77
CA ASN A 38 -25.91 -39.55 32.47
C ASN A 38 -26.71 -40.37 31.46
N PRO A 39 -26.50 -40.18 30.13
CA PRO A 39 -27.25 -40.93 29.10
C PRO A 39 -27.09 -42.45 29.13
N ASP A 40 -26.09 -42.96 29.82
CA ASP A 40 -25.88 -44.40 30.02
C ASP A 40 -26.88 -45.05 31.04
N GLY A 41 -27.62 -44.20 31.79
CA GLY A 41 -28.56 -44.60 32.81
C GLY A 41 -27.95 -45.33 34.00
N LYS A 42 -26.62 -45.37 34.13
CA LYS A 42 -25.86 -46.11 35.16
C LYS A 42 -24.94 -45.23 36.00
N SER A 43 -24.62 -44.03 35.45
CA SER A 43 -23.75 -43.10 36.11
C SER A 43 -24.44 -41.73 36.22
N VAL A 44 -23.84 -40.84 37.05
CA VAL A 44 -24.34 -39.48 37.26
C VAL A 44 -23.21 -38.46 37.21
N ALA A 45 -23.61 -37.23 36.85
CA ALA A 45 -22.79 -36.03 37.01
C ALA A 45 -23.25 -35.27 38.28
N VAL A 46 -22.33 -34.70 39.06
CA VAL A 46 -22.68 -33.70 40.07
C VAL A 46 -23.25 -32.46 39.34
N ALA A 47 -24.43 -32.03 39.66
CA ALA A 47 -25.18 -30.94 39.02
C ALA A 47 -25.16 -29.66 39.87
N PRO A 48 -25.44 -28.50 39.30
CA PRO A 48 -25.58 -27.27 40.07
C PRO A 48 -26.76 -27.35 41.01
N GLY A 49 -26.55 -26.92 42.25
CA GLY A 49 -27.62 -26.81 43.25
C GLY A 49 -28.43 -25.51 43.10
N PRO A 50 -29.58 -25.41 43.81
CA PRO A 50 -30.38 -24.19 43.82
C PRO A 50 -29.67 -23.02 44.50
N GLU A 51 -28.70 -23.30 45.36
CA GLU A 51 -27.87 -22.33 46.09
C GLU A 51 -26.39 -22.63 45.86
N LYS A 52 -25.54 -21.62 46.07
CA LYS A 52 -24.09 -21.78 45.98
C LYS A 52 -23.56 -22.59 47.16
N TYR A 53 -22.63 -23.49 46.84
CA TYR A 53 -21.94 -24.24 47.88
C TYR A 53 -21.03 -23.33 48.70
N ASN A 54 -21.17 -23.37 50.03
CA ASN A 54 -20.33 -22.69 51.01
C ASN A 54 -20.06 -23.63 52.15
N CYS A 55 -18.88 -24.29 52.14
CA CYS A 55 -18.49 -25.25 53.17
C CYS A 55 -16.94 -25.31 53.27
N SER A 56 -16.43 -25.93 54.38
CA SER A 56 -15.00 -26.06 54.60
C SER A 56 -14.38 -27.03 53.57
N ASP A 57 -14.74 -28.30 53.68
CA ASP A 57 -14.20 -29.37 52.84
C ASP A 57 -15.34 -30.18 52.25
N LEU A 58 -15.17 -30.61 51.01
CA LEU A 58 -16.15 -31.41 50.27
C LEU A 58 -15.48 -32.63 49.67
N GLU A 59 -15.87 -33.80 50.20
CA GLU A 59 -15.57 -35.08 49.58
C GLU A 59 -16.77 -35.53 48.72
N ILE A 60 -16.54 -35.65 47.42
CA ILE A 60 -17.57 -36.14 46.49
C ILE A 60 -17.62 -37.66 46.56
N PRO A 61 -18.77 -38.30 46.82
CA PRO A 61 -18.85 -39.75 46.94
C PRO A 61 -18.62 -40.43 45.56
N ALA A 62 -17.93 -41.59 45.56
CA ALA A 62 -17.73 -42.36 44.31
C ALA A 62 -19.05 -42.97 43.78
N GLN A 63 -20.01 -43.20 44.65
CA GLN A 63 -21.34 -43.72 44.31
C GLN A 63 -22.41 -43.01 45.10
N VAL A 64 -23.61 -42.94 44.55
CA VAL A 64 -24.78 -42.36 45.17
C VAL A 64 -26.00 -43.23 44.87
N THR A 65 -26.86 -43.40 45.86
CA THR A 65 -28.06 -44.22 45.72
C THR A 65 -29.30 -43.31 45.71
N ASN A 66 -30.19 -43.52 44.75
CA ASN A 66 -31.49 -42.85 44.68
C ASN A 66 -32.58 -43.89 44.36
N ASN A 67 -33.60 -43.93 45.12
CA ASN A 67 -34.73 -44.88 44.99
C ASN A 67 -34.29 -46.33 44.75
N GLY A 68 -33.30 -46.79 45.53
CA GLY A 68 -32.78 -48.20 45.46
C GLY A 68 -31.80 -48.43 44.26
N THR A 69 -31.59 -47.50 43.38
CA THR A 69 -30.59 -47.61 42.27
C THR A 69 -29.31 -46.90 42.68
N THR A 70 -28.20 -47.62 42.65
CA THR A 70 -26.87 -47.08 42.90
C THR A 70 -26.21 -46.64 41.60
N TYR A 71 -25.78 -45.39 41.51
CA TYR A 71 -25.10 -44.77 40.38
C TYR A 71 -23.62 -44.48 40.70
N ASN A 72 -22.75 -44.71 39.75
CA ASN A 72 -21.35 -44.24 39.84
C ASN A 72 -21.30 -42.73 39.55
N VAL A 73 -20.57 -41.98 40.35
CA VAL A 73 -20.32 -40.55 40.09
C VAL A 73 -19.12 -40.43 39.17
N THR A 74 -19.37 -40.10 37.91
CA THR A 74 -18.32 -40.13 36.87
C THR A 74 -17.97 -38.77 36.29
N LYS A 75 -18.78 -37.75 36.53
CA LYS A 75 -18.57 -36.40 36.04
C LYS A 75 -18.85 -35.33 37.08
N ILE A 76 -18.10 -34.22 36.94
CA ILE A 76 -18.52 -32.93 37.54
C ILE A 76 -19.29 -32.18 36.45
N GLY A 77 -20.57 -31.94 36.69
CA GLY A 77 -21.48 -31.33 35.72
C GLY A 77 -21.15 -29.86 35.39
N ALA A 78 -21.74 -29.38 34.31
CA ALA A 78 -21.58 -27.99 33.94
C ALA A 78 -22.12 -27.03 35.04
N ASN A 79 -21.33 -26.00 35.36
CA ASN A 79 -21.62 -25.02 36.42
C ASN A 79 -21.85 -25.61 37.83
N ALA A 80 -21.52 -26.88 38.09
CA ALA A 80 -21.83 -27.57 39.34
C ALA A 80 -21.37 -26.81 40.59
N PHE A 81 -20.18 -26.24 40.56
CA PHE A 81 -19.58 -25.47 41.65
C PHE A 81 -19.23 -24.03 41.22
N GLU A 82 -19.97 -23.48 40.26
CA GLU A 82 -19.80 -22.10 39.86
C GLU A 82 -19.97 -21.15 41.04
N ARG A 83 -18.95 -20.31 41.30
CA ARG A 83 -18.93 -19.34 42.41
C ARG A 83 -19.12 -19.99 43.80
N ALA A 84 -18.76 -21.25 43.95
CA ALA A 84 -18.72 -21.92 45.26
C ALA A 84 -17.53 -21.41 46.10
N THR A 85 -17.69 -21.43 47.41
CA THR A 85 -16.62 -21.14 48.38
C THR A 85 -16.36 -22.41 49.22
N ILE A 86 -15.27 -23.14 48.91
CA ILE A 86 -14.93 -24.43 49.51
C ILE A 86 -13.43 -24.48 49.72
N ASN A 87 -12.89 -24.81 50.90
CA ASN A 87 -11.45 -24.83 51.12
C ASN A 87 -10.77 -25.96 50.34
N MET A 88 -11.35 -27.16 50.32
CA MET A 88 -10.81 -28.29 49.61
C MET A 88 -11.93 -29.16 49.02
N VAL A 89 -11.73 -29.59 47.77
CA VAL A 89 -12.58 -30.57 47.09
C VAL A 89 -11.79 -31.84 46.81
N ILE A 90 -12.30 -32.98 47.27
CA ILE A 90 -11.74 -34.30 46.95
C ILE A 90 -12.63 -34.96 45.91
N LEU A 91 -12.08 -35.17 44.70
CA LEU A 91 -12.74 -35.89 43.62
C LEU A 91 -12.44 -37.38 43.76
N PRO A 92 -13.47 -38.27 43.74
CA PRO A 92 -13.26 -39.71 43.85
C PRO A 92 -12.67 -40.34 42.61
N ASN A 93 -12.02 -41.49 42.80
CA ASN A 93 -11.70 -42.34 41.64
C ASN A 93 -12.99 -42.73 40.93
N GLY A 94 -13.03 -42.61 39.61
CA GLY A 94 -14.21 -42.79 38.78
C GLY A 94 -14.64 -41.51 38.03
N ILE A 95 -14.29 -40.33 38.53
CA ILE A 95 -14.46 -39.08 37.75
C ILE A 95 -13.54 -39.15 36.53
N ASP A 96 -14.15 -39.15 35.36
CA ASP A 96 -13.44 -39.13 34.07
C ASP A 96 -13.52 -37.79 33.34
N GLU A 97 -14.49 -36.94 33.70
CA GLU A 97 -14.71 -35.67 33.02
C GLU A 97 -15.18 -34.54 33.95
N ILE A 98 -14.58 -33.37 33.80
CA ILE A 98 -15.03 -32.10 34.40
C ILE A 98 -15.63 -31.26 33.28
N LEU A 99 -16.93 -30.98 33.36
CA LEU A 99 -17.74 -30.32 32.32
C LEU A 99 -17.55 -28.78 32.32
N PRO A 100 -18.04 -28.07 31.28
CA PRO A 100 -17.82 -26.63 31.17
C PRO A 100 -18.25 -25.82 32.37
N ASN A 101 -17.42 -24.82 32.74
CA ASN A 101 -17.64 -23.90 33.86
C ASN A 101 -17.83 -24.59 35.24
N ALA A 102 -17.50 -25.86 35.41
CA ALA A 102 -17.82 -26.64 36.61
C ALA A 102 -17.36 -25.95 37.92
N PHE A 103 -16.22 -25.28 37.93
CA PHE A 103 -15.63 -24.55 39.03
C PHE A 103 -15.33 -23.08 38.67
N SER A 104 -16.06 -22.54 37.72
CA SER A 104 -15.83 -21.15 37.31
C SER A 104 -16.12 -20.15 38.42
N TYR A 105 -15.27 -19.11 38.55
CA TYR A 105 -15.39 -18.07 39.56
C TYR A 105 -15.45 -18.57 41.02
N SER A 106 -15.01 -19.82 41.29
CA SER A 106 -15.06 -20.40 42.61
C SER A 106 -13.90 -19.97 43.51
N GLU A 107 -14.13 -19.91 44.81
CA GLU A 107 -13.14 -19.76 45.86
C GLU A 107 -12.79 -21.15 46.42
N ILE A 108 -12.02 -21.93 45.59
CA ILE A 108 -11.59 -23.29 45.92
C ILE A 108 -10.07 -23.38 45.78
N PRO A 109 -9.28 -23.13 46.82
CA PRO A 109 -7.84 -23.10 46.71
C PRO A 109 -7.20 -24.48 46.49
N SER A 110 -7.87 -25.58 46.85
CA SER A 110 -7.35 -26.94 46.74
C SER A 110 -8.33 -27.92 46.14
N ILE A 111 -7.90 -28.67 45.12
CA ILE A 111 -8.66 -29.77 44.53
C ILE A 111 -7.71 -30.97 44.34
N SER A 112 -8.17 -32.17 44.82
CA SER A 112 -7.47 -33.40 44.50
C SER A 112 -8.04 -34.08 43.26
N PHE A 113 -7.21 -34.20 42.24
CA PHE A 113 -7.61 -34.79 40.95
C PHE A 113 -7.29 -36.30 40.89
N PRO A 114 -8.26 -37.19 40.57
CA PRO A 114 -8.06 -38.63 40.50
C PRO A 114 -7.34 -39.05 39.19
N ALA A 115 -6.67 -40.21 39.22
CA ALA A 115 -6.06 -40.82 38.05
C ALA A 115 -7.05 -41.23 36.95
N SER A 116 -8.33 -41.34 37.26
CA SER A 116 -9.40 -41.64 36.29
C SER A 116 -9.77 -40.45 35.41
N LEU A 117 -9.36 -39.22 35.76
CA LEU A 117 -9.71 -38.00 35.03
C LEU A 117 -9.04 -37.98 33.65
N LYS A 118 -9.86 -37.87 32.59
CA LYS A 118 -9.41 -37.85 31.18
C LYS A 118 -9.56 -36.51 30.51
N HIS A 119 -10.61 -35.77 30.85
CA HIS A 119 -10.98 -34.54 30.16
C HIS A 119 -11.38 -33.43 31.11
N ILE A 120 -10.82 -32.24 30.89
CA ILE A 120 -11.27 -31.02 31.57
C ILE A 120 -11.78 -30.07 30.46
N ARG A 121 -13.10 -29.79 30.54
CA ARG A 121 -13.78 -29.03 29.48
C ARG A 121 -13.63 -27.52 29.61
N GLN A 122 -14.03 -26.83 28.56
CA GLN A 122 -13.88 -25.39 28.39
C GLN A 122 -14.27 -24.61 29.64
N GLN A 123 -13.41 -23.65 30.06
CA GLN A 123 -13.67 -22.71 31.17
C GLN A 123 -13.94 -23.38 32.53
N ALA A 124 -13.61 -24.65 32.72
CA ALA A 124 -13.98 -25.38 33.93
C ALA A 124 -13.52 -24.69 35.24
N PHE A 125 -12.40 -24.00 35.23
CA PHE A 125 -11.81 -23.29 36.38
C PHE A 125 -11.59 -21.79 36.09
N VAL A 126 -12.23 -21.22 35.05
CA VAL A 126 -12.02 -19.82 34.73
C VAL A 126 -12.25 -18.92 35.95
N ARG A 127 -11.27 -18.04 36.27
CA ARG A 127 -11.32 -17.13 37.43
C ARG A 127 -11.51 -17.81 38.79
N SER A 128 -11.11 -19.08 38.90
CA SER A 128 -11.13 -19.74 40.19
C SER A 128 -9.89 -19.36 41.04
N SER A 129 -10.01 -19.53 42.35
CA SER A 129 -8.93 -19.29 43.34
C SER A 129 -8.00 -20.51 43.52
N ILE A 130 -8.04 -21.52 42.60
CA ILE A 130 -7.23 -22.71 42.69
C ILE A 130 -5.73 -22.35 42.81
N GLY A 131 -5.01 -22.92 43.79
CA GLY A 131 -3.61 -22.60 44.06
C GLY A 131 -2.63 -23.52 43.34
N SER A 132 -3.02 -24.81 43.18
CA SER A 132 -2.24 -25.82 42.48
C SER A 132 -3.10 -26.75 41.68
N ALA A 133 -2.62 -27.25 40.55
CA ALA A 133 -3.27 -28.25 39.70
C ALA A 133 -2.25 -29.34 39.34
N ILE A 134 -2.25 -30.41 40.11
CA ILE A 134 -1.34 -31.53 39.96
C ILE A 134 -2.14 -32.72 39.42
N PHE A 135 -1.89 -33.04 38.15
CA PHE A 135 -2.62 -34.10 37.44
C PHE A 135 -1.82 -35.41 37.46
N GLN A 136 -2.51 -36.51 37.56
CA GLN A 136 -1.95 -37.84 37.45
C GLN A 136 -1.97 -38.35 36.01
N GLU A 137 -1.23 -39.42 35.71
CA GLU A 137 -1.27 -40.05 34.39
C GLU A 137 -2.68 -40.52 34.07
N GLY A 138 -3.09 -40.35 32.81
CA GLY A 138 -4.44 -40.62 32.34
C GLY A 138 -5.22 -39.42 31.83
N LEU A 139 -4.88 -38.19 32.22
CA LEU A 139 -5.47 -36.98 31.67
C LEU A 139 -5.01 -36.80 30.20
N LEU A 140 -5.97 -36.66 29.28
CA LEU A 140 -5.74 -36.59 27.82
C LEU A 140 -5.91 -35.17 27.29
N THR A 141 -6.92 -34.42 27.78
CA THR A 141 -7.21 -33.09 27.24
C THR A 141 -7.56 -32.07 28.32
N ILE A 142 -7.03 -30.87 28.13
CA ILE A 142 -7.43 -29.65 28.82
C ILE A 142 -7.93 -28.68 27.76
N ASP A 143 -9.22 -28.36 27.77
CA ASP A 143 -9.87 -27.57 26.73
C ASP A 143 -9.55 -26.05 26.84
N ASN A 144 -10.21 -25.23 26.00
CA ASN A 144 -9.97 -23.79 25.95
C ASN A 144 -10.32 -23.08 27.25
N ASN A 145 -9.47 -22.12 27.66
CA ASN A 145 -9.68 -21.24 28.81
C ASN A 145 -9.91 -21.95 30.17
N VAL A 146 -9.46 -23.17 30.33
CA VAL A 146 -9.75 -23.93 31.57
C VAL A 146 -9.28 -23.20 32.83
N PHE A 147 -8.03 -22.73 32.85
CA PHE A 147 -7.42 -21.97 33.96
C PHE A 147 -7.23 -20.50 33.64
N ASN A 148 -8.05 -19.96 32.77
CA ASN A 148 -7.98 -18.54 32.37
C ASN A 148 -8.28 -17.65 33.59
N GLU A 149 -7.41 -16.65 33.83
CA GLU A 149 -7.47 -15.71 34.95
C GLU A 149 -7.47 -16.39 36.35
N CYS A 150 -6.83 -17.57 36.49
CA CYS A 150 -6.58 -18.20 37.78
C CYS A 150 -5.39 -17.54 38.48
N HIS A 151 -5.59 -16.35 39.06
CA HIS A 151 -4.52 -15.52 39.63
C HIS A 151 -3.84 -16.12 40.88
N LYS A 152 -4.33 -17.22 41.40
CA LYS A 152 -3.76 -17.96 42.55
C LYS A 152 -3.04 -19.24 42.13
N LEU A 153 -3.20 -19.69 40.88
CA LEU A 153 -2.59 -20.91 40.35
C LEU A 153 -1.09 -20.70 40.17
N THR A 154 -0.30 -21.12 41.15
CA THR A 154 1.17 -20.95 41.11
C THR A 154 1.92 -22.21 40.69
N GLU A 155 1.29 -23.37 40.83
CA GLU A 155 1.90 -24.68 40.55
C GLU A 155 1.00 -25.52 39.64
N ILE A 156 1.61 -26.08 38.59
CA ILE A 156 0.95 -27.00 37.68
C ILE A 156 1.88 -28.19 37.36
N SER A 157 1.31 -29.40 37.34
CA SER A 157 1.98 -30.61 36.83
C SER A 157 1.11 -31.24 35.74
N LEU A 158 1.62 -31.26 34.52
CA LEU A 158 0.95 -31.86 33.36
C LEU A 158 1.48 -33.28 33.15
N PRO A 159 0.61 -34.31 33.02
CA PRO A 159 1.05 -35.68 32.88
C PRO A 159 1.55 -35.99 31.47
N SER A 160 2.39 -37.05 31.35
CA SER A 160 2.96 -37.47 30.06
C SER A 160 1.88 -37.96 29.05
N THR A 161 0.69 -38.33 29.53
CA THR A 161 -0.45 -38.75 28.69
C THR A 161 -1.20 -37.62 28.02
N LEU A 162 -0.93 -36.36 28.38
CA LEU A 162 -1.65 -35.20 27.86
C LEU A 162 -1.32 -34.97 26.39
N THR A 163 -2.35 -34.95 25.53
CA THR A 163 -2.23 -34.78 24.08
C THR A 163 -2.74 -33.45 23.58
N ASN A 164 -3.49 -32.70 24.41
CA ASN A 164 -4.03 -31.42 23.99
C ASN A 164 -4.13 -30.42 25.14
N ILE A 165 -3.67 -29.22 24.89
CA ILE A 165 -3.89 -28.02 25.69
C ILE A 165 -4.67 -27.03 24.84
N GLY A 166 -5.79 -26.46 25.34
CA GLY A 166 -6.65 -25.54 24.59
C GLY A 166 -6.14 -24.10 24.59
N ASN A 167 -6.70 -23.29 23.70
CA ASN A 167 -6.39 -21.86 23.57
C ASN A 167 -6.72 -21.11 24.88
N GLY A 168 -5.83 -20.18 25.27
CA GLY A 168 -6.00 -19.36 26.45
C GLY A 168 -6.05 -20.12 27.76
N CYS A 169 -5.60 -21.38 27.77
CA CYS A 169 -5.81 -22.31 28.89
C CYS A 169 -5.29 -21.73 30.21
N PHE A 170 -4.15 -21.07 30.23
CA PHE A 170 -3.50 -20.48 31.40
C PHE A 170 -3.37 -18.96 31.34
N PHE A 171 -4.16 -18.33 30.48
CA PHE A 171 -4.13 -16.87 30.32
C PHE A 171 -4.23 -16.15 31.67
N ARG A 172 -3.28 -15.26 31.98
CA ARG A 172 -3.18 -14.52 33.26
C ARG A 172 -3.15 -15.38 34.52
N SER A 173 -2.69 -16.62 34.42
CA SER A 173 -2.42 -17.42 35.62
C SER A 173 -1.12 -17.02 36.31
N ALA A 174 -0.96 -17.37 37.58
CA ALA A 174 0.24 -17.08 38.38
C ALA A 174 1.31 -18.18 38.32
N ILE A 175 1.22 -19.10 37.37
CA ILE A 175 2.16 -20.21 37.16
C ILE A 175 3.59 -19.70 37.09
N ARG A 176 4.50 -20.34 37.81
CA ARG A 176 5.93 -19.96 37.84
C ARG A 176 6.79 -20.80 36.90
N THR A 177 6.47 -22.07 36.81
CA THR A 177 7.19 -23.04 35.97
C THR A 177 6.19 -23.95 35.28
N VAL A 178 6.49 -24.40 34.08
CA VAL A 178 5.69 -25.38 33.34
C VAL A 178 6.59 -26.33 32.53
N GLU A 179 6.33 -27.64 32.66
CA GLU A 179 6.89 -28.67 31.77
C GLU A 179 5.77 -29.07 30.79
N ILE A 180 6.04 -28.87 29.49
CA ILE A 180 5.14 -29.28 28.41
C ILE A 180 5.39 -30.75 28.10
N PRO A 181 4.38 -31.62 28.14
CA PRO A 181 4.55 -33.06 27.84
C PRO A 181 5.01 -33.34 26.41
N ASP A 182 5.68 -34.48 26.23
CA ASP A 182 6.25 -34.90 24.95
C ASP A 182 5.19 -35.16 23.85
N LEU A 183 3.91 -35.40 24.18
CA LEU A 183 2.84 -35.62 23.21
C LEU A 183 2.20 -34.33 22.66
N ILE A 184 2.56 -33.17 23.21
CA ILE A 184 2.07 -31.88 22.72
C ILE A 184 2.90 -31.45 21.52
N GLU A 185 2.26 -31.34 20.36
CA GLU A 185 2.91 -30.87 19.12
C GLU A 185 2.80 -29.34 18.91
N THR A 186 1.76 -28.72 19.47
CA THR A 186 1.52 -27.28 19.34
C THR A 186 1.27 -26.63 20.69
N ILE A 187 1.97 -25.56 21.02
CA ILE A 187 1.59 -24.66 22.10
C ILE A 187 0.49 -23.74 21.56
N PRO A 188 -0.74 -23.81 22.10
CA PRO A 188 -1.87 -23.14 21.49
C PRO A 188 -1.88 -21.63 21.69
N GLU A 189 -2.77 -20.98 20.95
CA GLU A 189 -2.93 -19.53 20.99
C GLU A 189 -3.27 -19.02 22.39
N ASN A 190 -2.58 -17.94 22.81
CA ASN A 190 -2.76 -17.29 24.12
C ASN A 190 -2.57 -18.23 25.34
N ALA A 191 -1.99 -19.40 25.20
CA ALA A 191 -1.94 -20.42 26.27
C ALA A 191 -1.39 -19.85 27.58
N PHE A 192 -0.31 -19.08 27.55
CA PHE A 192 0.39 -18.49 28.71
C PHE A 192 0.50 -16.96 28.61
N THR A 193 -0.36 -16.32 27.82
CA THR A 193 -0.35 -14.86 27.69
C THR A 193 -0.57 -14.20 29.04
N GLN A 194 0.27 -13.22 29.36
CA GLN A 194 0.23 -12.46 30.60
C GLN A 194 0.40 -13.29 31.88
N CYS A 195 1.06 -14.45 31.79
CA CYS A 195 1.53 -15.19 32.95
C CYS A 195 2.75 -14.50 33.54
N SER A 196 2.55 -13.38 34.21
CA SER A 196 3.61 -12.48 34.72
C SER A 196 4.53 -13.09 35.77
N SER A 197 4.26 -14.29 36.24
CA SER A 197 5.09 -15.06 37.17
C SER A 197 5.84 -16.22 36.50
N LEU A 198 5.57 -16.51 35.21
CA LEU A 198 6.15 -17.66 34.50
C LEU A 198 7.57 -17.35 34.03
N VAL A 199 8.54 -17.87 34.78
CA VAL A 199 9.99 -17.66 34.55
C VAL A 199 10.67 -18.81 33.81
N THR A 200 10.11 -20.03 33.85
CA THR A 200 10.70 -21.21 33.26
C THR A 200 9.70 -22.06 32.50
N VAL A 201 10.02 -22.34 31.25
CA VAL A 201 9.26 -23.27 30.39
C VAL A 201 10.22 -24.37 29.90
N LYS A 202 9.85 -25.61 30.12
CA LYS A 202 10.54 -26.75 29.53
C LYS A 202 9.62 -27.36 28.48
N PHE A 203 10.05 -27.31 27.24
CA PHE A 203 9.28 -27.83 26.12
C PHE A 203 9.45 -29.35 25.94
N GLY A 204 8.33 -30.03 25.63
CA GLY A 204 8.35 -31.43 25.18
C GLY A 204 9.05 -31.58 23.82
N LYS A 205 9.54 -32.78 23.56
CA LYS A 205 10.34 -33.09 22.34
C LYS A 205 9.55 -32.99 21.05
N SER A 206 8.22 -33.19 21.10
CA SER A 206 7.37 -33.18 19.90
C SER A 206 6.83 -31.81 19.53
N VAL A 207 7.16 -30.76 20.28
CA VAL A 207 6.68 -29.41 19.99
C VAL A 207 7.26 -28.91 18.66
N LYS A 208 6.39 -28.74 17.66
CA LYS A 208 6.69 -28.25 16.31
C LYS A 208 6.30 -26.80 16.08
N SER A 209 5.27 -26.33 16.77
CA SER A 209 4.79 -24.97 16.62
C SER A 209 4.39 -24.30 17.92
N ILE A 210 4.64 -22.98 17.98
CA ILE A 210 4.20 -22.12 19.06
C ILE A 210 3.27 -21.11 18.41
N ALA A 211 1.98 -21.15 18.78
CA ALA A 211 0.94 -20.35 18.13
C ALA A 211 0.97 -18.88 18.59
N SER A 212 0.04 -18.08 18.04
CA SER A 212 -0.06 -16.64 18.28
C SER A 212 -0.18 -16.30 19.76
N ALA A 213 0.61 -15.34 20.22
CA ALA A 213 0.63 -14.79 21.58
C ALA A 213 0.79 -15.84 22.70
N ALA A 214 1.29 -17.04 22.38
CA ALA A 214 1.31 -18.16 23.33
C ALA A 214 1.99 -17.81 24.68
N PHE A 215 3.06 -17.00 24.66
CA PHE A 215 3.77 -16.53 25.86
C PHE A 215 3.86 -15.00 25.95
N LYS A 216 2.98 -14.28 25.22
CA LYS A 216 3.00 -12.82 25.23
C LYS A 216 2.92 -12.26 26.66
N GLU A 217 3.83 -11.33 27.00
CA GLU A 217 3.91 -10.70 28.34
C GLU A 217 4.10 -11.68 29.51
N ALA A 218 4.67 -12.85 29.27
CA ALA A 218 5.18 -13.73 30.33
C ALA A 218 6.49 -13.19 30.93
N ALA A 219 7.00 -13.81 32.02
CA ALA A 219 8.21 -13.36 32.71
C ALA A 219 9.47 -14.19 32.38
N ILE A 220 9.46 -14.92 31.27
CA ILE A 220 10.56 -15.82 30.88
C ILE A 220 11.82 -15.01 30.59
N GLU A 221 12.96 -15.44 31.15
CA GLU A 221 14.23 -14.75 30.93
C GLU A 221 15.12 -15.44 29.87
N VAL A 222 15.04 -16.76 29.78
CA VAL A 222 15.85 -17.57 28.85
C VAL A 222 14.93 -18.46 28.04
N LEU A 223 15.01 -18.34 26.73
CA LEU A 223 14.23 -19.14 25.76
C LEU A 223 15.14 -20.21 25.14
N ASN A 224 14.97 -21.47 25.56
CA ASN A 224 15.60 -22.62 24.93
C ASN A 224 14.53 -23.33 24.05
N MET A 225 14.60 -23.14 22.74
CA MET A 225 13.63 -23.73 21.83
C MET A 225 13.82 -25.25 21.69
N PRO A 226 12.74 -26.03 21.60
CA PRO A 226 12.83 -27.46 21.39
C PRO A 226 13.43 -27.77 20.01
N ALA A 227 14.23 -28.85 19.92
CA ALA A 227 14.93 -29.21 18.68
C ALA A 227 14.00 -29.46 17.48
N GLY A 228 12.74 -29.86 17.74
CA GLY A 228 11.73 -30.10 16.70
C GLY A 228 10.91 -28.88 16.28
N LEU A 229 11.17 -27.69 16.85
CA LEU A 229 10.36 -26.49 16.55
C LEU A 229 10.57 -26.03 15.11
N GLU A 230 9.47 -25.90 14.37
CA GLU A 230 9.44 -25.48 12.98
C GLU A 230 8.89 -24.04 12.80
N SER A 231 7.97 -23.61 13.67
CA SER A 231 7.33 -22.29 13.53
C SER A 231 7.00 -21.59 14.84
N ILE A 232 7.11 -20.26 14.83
CA ILE A 232 6.76 -19.36 15.93
C ILE A 232 5.75 -18.36 15.39
N GLY A 233 4.58 -18.24 16.06
CA GLY A 233 3.46 -17.43 15.63
C GLY A 233 3.56 -15.95 15.96
N TYR A 234 2.49 -15.21 15.60
CA TYR A 234 2.31 -13.78 15.86
C TYR A 234 2.48 -13.44 17.36
N GLU A 235 3.34 -12.48 17.69
CA GLU A 235 3.61 -12.01 19.07
C GLU A 235 3.89 -13.11 20.11
N ALA A 236 4.31 -14.29 19.69
CA ALA A 236 4.40 -15.47 20.57
C ALA A 236 5.27 -15.25 21.82
N PHE A 237 6.36 -14.48 21.69
CA PHE A 237 7.29 -14.11 22.76
C PHE A 237 7.47 -12.59 22.89
N LYS A 238 6.44 -11.83 22.58
CA LYS A 238 6.47 -10.37 22.76
C LYS A 238 6.46 -10.03 24.24
N MET A 239 7.65 -9.82 24.82
CA MET A 239 7.83 -9.56 26.24
C MET A 239 9.18 -8.90 26.53
N ARG A 240 9.29 -8.18 27.65
CA ARG A 240 10.53 -7.46 28.04
C ARG A 240 11.52 -8.29 28.88
N SER A 241 11.09 -9.43 29.39
CA SER A 241 11.87 -10.22 30.32
C SER A 241 12.95 -11.06 29.67
N VAL A 242 12.82 -11.41 28.38
CA VAL A 242 13.73 -12.30 27.66
C VAL A 242 15.10 -11.66 27.47
N LYS A 243 16.11 -12.24 28.05
CA LYS A 243 17.53 -11.82 27.98
C LYS A 243 18.35 -12.69 27.05
N GLU A 244 17.92 -13.94 26.81
CA GLU A 244 18.62 -14.91 25.98
C GLU A 244 17.64 -15.71 25.12
N ILE A 245 17.94 -15.82 23.81
CA ILE A 245 17.12 -16.49 22.80
C ILE A 245 17.98 -17.53 22.10
N ASN A 246 17.71 -18.81 22.38
CA ASN A 246 18.38 -19.94 21.77
C ASN A 246 17.45 -20.63 20.75
N LEU A 247 17.60 -20.29 19.49
CA LEU A 247 16.83 -20.85 18.38
C LEU A 247 17.49 -22.15 17.88
N ASN A 248 16.67 -23.10 17.43
CA ASN A 248 17.13 -24.40 16.91
C ASN A 248 17.23 -24.41 15.37
N GLU A 249 18.10 -25.28 14.83
CA GLU A 249 18.31 -25.46 13.38
C GLU A 249 17.12 -26.11 12.63
N GLY A 250 16.04 -26.48 13.31
CA GLY A 250 14.79 -26.96 12.68
C GLY A 250 13.80 -25.84 12.34
N LEU A 251 13.99 -24.65 12.92
CA LEU A 251 13.05 -23.53 12.78
C LEU A 251 13.01 -23.01 11.34
N ARG A 252 11.81 -22.86 10.78
CA ARG A 252 11.55 -22.43 9.39
C ARG A 252 10.90 -21.04 9.30
N ALA A 253 9.98 -20.71 10.24
CA ALA A 253 9.19 -19.50 10.20
C ALA A 253 9.16 -18.78 11.54
N ILE A 254 9.34 -17.45 11.50
CA ILE A 254 9.21 -16.52 12.63
C ILE A 254 8.11 -15.52 12.29
N GLY A 255 7.05 -15.51 13.09
CA GLY A 255 5.85 -14.70 12.87
C GLY A 255 6.03 -13.20 13.15
N ILE A 256 4.96 -12.45 12.82
CA ILE A 256 4.93 -11.00 13.04
C ILE A 256 5.14 -10.69 14.53
N GLU A 257 6.08 -9.77 14.83
CA GLU A 257 6.40 -9.31 16.18
C GLU A 257 6.70 -10.45 17.19
N ALA A 258 7.10 -11.63 16.70
CA ALA A 258 7.27 -12.82 17.54
C ALA A 258 8.20 -12.63 18.73
N PHE A 259 9.27 -11.85 18.59
CA PHE A 259 10.24 -11.51 19.64
C PHE A 259 10.31 -9.99 19.90
N ALA A 260 9.21 -9.27 19.65
CA ALA A 260 9.20 -7.83 19.83
C ALA A 260 9.35 -7.44 21.31
N GLY A 261 10.20 -6.44 21.57
CA GLY A 261 10.41 -5.88 22.91
C GLY A 261 11.25 -6.74 23.87
N CYS A 262 11.90 -7.80 23.40
CA CYS A 262 12.81 -8.60 24.20
C CYS A 262 14.05 -7.79 24.64
N SER A 263 14.72 -8.24 25.70
CA SER A 263 15.94 -7.63 26.24
C SER A 263 17.21 -8.42 25.89
N ALA A 264 17.13 -9.33 24.92
CA ALA A 264 18.31 -10.09 24.46
C ALA A 264 19.33 -9.14 23.82
N THR A 265 20.63 -9.39 24.09
CA THR A 265 21.74 -8.62 23.52
C THR A 265 22.19 -9.16 22.17
N ASP A 266 22.06 -10.44 21.98
CA ASP A 266 22.53 -11.14 20.78
C ASP A 266 21.46 -12.09 20.25
N ILE A 267 21.23 -12.07 18.95
CA ILE A 267 20.31 -12.99 18.29
C ILE A 267 21.00 -13.60 17.07
N ILE A 268 21.11 -14.93 17.06
CA ILE A 268 21.59 -15.72 15.92
C ILE A 268 20.39 -16.49 15.36
N ILE A 269 19.97 -16.15 14.14
CA ILE A 269 18.87 -16.81 13.47
C ILE A 269 19.43 -18.00 12.68
N PRO A 270 18.92 -19.22 12.89
CA PRO A 270 19.42 -20.42 12.23
C PRO A 270 19.27 -20.36 10.70
N ASN A 271 20.17 -21.04 9.99
CA ASN A 271 20.13 -21.06 8.52
C ASN A 271 18.93 -21.83 7.95
N SER A 272 18.24 -22.62 8.74
CA SER A 272 16.99 -23.30 8.39
C SER A 272 15.80 -22.35 8.23
N VAL A 273 15.85 -21.13 8.83
CA VAL A 273 14.78 -20.14 8.75
C VAL A 273 14.70 -19.57 7.34
N THR A 274 13.55 -19.76 6.72
CA THR A 274 13.25 -19.29 5.37
C THR A 274 12.25 -18.15 5.35
N GLU A 275 11.54 -17.91 6.46
CA GLU A 275 10.52 -16.87 6.59
C GLU A 275 10.68 -16.12 7.92
N ILE A 276 10.80 -14.80 7.79
CA ILE A 276 10.77 -13.85 8.92
C ILE A 276 9.70 -12.81 8.57
N SER A 277 8.72 -12.66 9.45
CA SER A 277 7.62 -11.71 9.24
C SER A 277 7.93 -10.31 9.80
N ASN A 278 7.05 -9.35 9.48
CA ASN A 278 7.19 -7.94 9.87
C ASN A 278 7.39 -7.76 11.38
N GLY A 279 8.34 -6.91 11.75
CA GLY A 279 8.58 -6.55 13.15
C GLY A 279 9.07 -7.67 14.05
N ALA A 280 9.49 -8.81 13.51
CA ALA A 280 9.81 -10.01 14.28
C ALA A 280 10.74 -9.75 15.48
N PHE A 281 11.67 -8.82 15.35
CA PHE A 281 12.63 -8.41 16.39
C PHE A 281 12.52 -6.92 16.73
N SER A 282 11.37 -6.31 16.51
CA SER A 282 11.17 -4.88 16.76
C SER A 282 11.26 -4.52 18.25
N ALA A 283 11.62 -3.28 18.55
CA ALA A 283 11.66 -2.70 19.91
C ALA A 283 12.58 -3.44 20.91
N ASN A 284 13.54 -4.24 20.42
CA ASN A 284 14.55 -4.89 21.24
C ASN A 284 15.66 -3.89 21.59
N ALA A 285 15.37 -2.99 22.52
CA ALA A 285 16.25 -1.86 22.84
C ALA A 285 17.64 -2.27 23.38
N GLN A 286 17.78 -3.48 23.91
CA GLN A 286 19.05 -4.01 24.41
C GLN A 286 19.84 -4.81 23.36
N LEU A 287 19.25 -5.08 22.18
CA LEU A 287 19.88 -5.86 21.12
C LEU A 287 21.12 -5.15 20.58
N GLU A 288 22.27 -5.78 20.69
CA GLU A 288 23.58 -5.29 20.23
C GLU A 288 23.96 -5.89 18.88
N THR A 289 23.74 -7.21 18.72
CA THR A 289 24.08 -7.93 17.50
C THR A 289 22.96 -8.82 17.01
N ILE A 290 22.78 -8.88 15.67
CA ILE A 290 21.85 -9.82 15.02
C ILE A 290 22.50 -10.43 13.80
N LYS A 291 22.33 -11.75 13.64
CA LYS A 291 22.77 -12.49 12.46
C LYS A 291 21.58 -13.14 11.77
N PHE A 292 21.41 -12.81 10.50
CA PHE A 292 20.34 -13.36 9.63
C PHE A 292 20.81 -14.62 8.91
N PRO A 293 19.87 -15.53 8.50
CA PRO A 293 20.16 -16.71 7.68
C PRO A 293 20.84 -16.35 6.36
N VAL A 294 21.84 -17.12 5.97
CA VAL A 294 22.68 -16.81 4.79
C VAL A 294 21.93 -16.81 3.46
N SER A 295 20.83 -17.55 3.35
CA SER A 295 20.06 -17.75 2.09
C SER A 295 18.90 -16.78 1.90
N MET A 296 18.64 -15.88 2.84
CA MET A 296 17.51 -14.94 2.72
C MET A 296 17.80 -13.86 1.68
N LYS A 297 16.84 -13.67 0.76
CA LYS A 297 16.91 -12.63 -0.28
C LYS A 297 16.27 -11.31 0.13
N SER A 298 15.36 -11.33 1.09
CA SER A 298 14.68 -10.14 1.58
C SER A 298 14.55 -10.13 3.08
N LEU A 299 14.68 -8.96 3.70
CA LEU A 299 14.30 -8.76 5.10
C LEU A 299 13.00 -7.96 5.17
N PRO A 300 12.08 -8.34 6.07
CA PRO A 300 10.76 -7.77 6.13
C PRO A 300 10.74 -6.35 6.71
N GLU A 301 9.57 -5.70 6.60
CA GLU A 301 9.28 -4.41 7.23
C GLU A 301 9.48 -4.47 8.74
N LYS A 302 10.07 -3.42 9.32
CA LYS A 302 10.27 -3.24 10.78
C LYS A 302 11.05 -4.36 11.45
N VAL A 303 11.84 -5.16 10.75
CA VAL A 303 12.47 -6.37 11.32
C VAL A 303 13.24 -6.09 12.60
N CYS A 304 13.97 -4.97 12.69
CA CYS A 304 14.71 -4.46 13.87
C CYS A 304 14.29 -3.02 14.22
N TYR A 305 13.02 -2.65 13.98
CA TYR A 305 12.49 -1.31 14.31
C TYR A 305 12.72 -0.99 15.79
N GLY A 306 13.36 0.16 16.11
CA GLY A 306 13.56 0.61 17.48
C GLY A 306 14.57 -0.19 18.31
N CYS A 307 15.47 -0.95 17.66
CA CYS A 307 16.58 -1.62 18.33
C CYS A 307 17.71 -0.62 18.59
N SER A 308 17.54 0.25 19.58
CA SER A 308 18.41 1.44 19.78
C SER A 308 19.87 1.12 20.09
N ASN A 309 20.17 -0.04 20.71
CA ASN A 309 21.55 -0.48 20.99
C ASN A 309 22.19 -1.28 19.84
N LEU A 310 21.43 -1.63 18.80
CA LEU A 310 21.93 -2.44 17.69
C LEU A 310 23.07 -1.72 16.97
N HIS A 311 24.26 -2.35 16.98
CA HIS A 311 25.45 -1.79 16.34
C HIS A 311 26.10 -2.73 15.32
N LYS A 312 25.71 -4.03 15.31
CA LYS A 312 26.23 -5.03 14.37
C LYS A 312 25.10 -5.85 13.76
N VAL A 313 25.07 -5.88 12.44
CA VAL A 313 24.13 -6.69 11.64
C VAL A 313 24.94 -7.57 10.69
N GLU A 314 24.75 -8.90 10.78
CA GLU A 314 25.28 -9.83 9.79
C GLU A 314 24.18 -10.17 8.78
N PHE A 315 24.27 -9.55 7.61
CA PHE A 315 23.30 -9.72 6.53
C PHE A 315 23.51 -11.03 5.77
N PRO A 316 22.41 -11.57 5.15
CA PRO A 316 22.52 -12.65 4.17
C PRO A 316 23.45 -12.26 3.01
N ALA A 317 24.27 -13.21 2.53
CA ALA A 317 25.14 -12.94 1.37
C ALA A 317 24.37 -12.66 0.08
N ASP A 318 23.16 -13.26 -0.06
CA ASP A 318 22.28 -13.15 -1.22
C ASP A 318 21.15 -12.13 -1.02
N LEU A 319 21.28 -11.21 -0.05
CA LEU A 319 20.27 -10.22 0.21
C LEU A 319 20.07 -9.31 -0.99
N GLU A 320 18.83 -9.20 -1.45
CA GLU A 320 18.42 -8.38 -2.59
C GLU A 320 17.63 -7.13 -2.15
N THR A 321 16.82 -7.26 -1.06
CA THR A 321 15.92 -6.15 -0.63
C THR A 321 15.79 -6.01 0.89
N LEU A 322 15.53 -4.77 1.34
CA LEU A 322 15.13 -4.44 2.72
C LEU A 322 13.74 -3.81 2.73
N GLY A 323 12.88 -4.28 3.63
CA GLY A 323 11.55 -3.71 3.87
C GLY A 323 11.59 -2.37 4.58
N GLY A 324 10.50 -1.61 4.51
CA GLY A 324 10.38 -0.30 5.15
C GLY A 324 10.61 -0.36 6.66
N TYR A 325 11.16 0.73 7.23
CA TYR A 325 11.44 0.85 8.67
C TYR A 325 12.33 -0.27 9.25
N ALA A 326 13.02 -1.06 8.42
CA ALA A 326 13.74 -2.27 8.87
C ALA A 326 14.69 -2.01 10.05
N PHE A 327 15.40 -0.88 10.04
CA PHE A 327 16.35 -0.43 11.05
C PHE A 327 16.05 0.99 11.57
N TYR A 328 14.78 1.39 11.52
CA TYR A 328 14.32 2.67 12.06
C TYR A 328 14.67 2.79 13.55
N GLY A 329 15.27 3.91 13.95
CA GLY A 329 15.61 4.15 15.36
C GLY A 329 16.71 3.26 15.94
N CYS A 330 17.55 2.63 15.11
CA CYS A 330 18.75 1.91 15.54
C CYS A 330 19.88 2.91 15.81
N GLU A 331 19.78 3.64 16.92
CA GLU A 331 20.61 4.83 17.22
C GLU A 331 22.12 4.55 17.31
N ARG A 332 22.53 3.31 17.62
CA ARG A 332 23.92 2.89 17.69
C ARG A 332 24.47 2.25 16.41
N LEU A 333 23.63 2.05 15.39
CA LEU A 333 24.03 1.44 14.13
C LEU A 333 24.80 2.46 13.28
N SER A 334 26.11 2.52 13.48
CA SER A 334 26.97 3.56 12.88
C SER A 334 27.40 3.24 11.45
N SER A 335 27.43 1.98 11.07
CA SER A 335 27.78 1.57 9.70
C SER A 335 27.07 0.29 9.31
N ILE A 336 26.79 0.17 8.02
CA ILE A 336 26.17 -1.01 7.40
C ILE A 336 26.93 -1.34 6.13
N LYS A 337 27.16 -2.63 5.92
CA LYS A 337 27.67 -3.15 4.66
C LYS A 337 26.65 -4.10 4.05
N LEU A 338 25.94 -3.62 3.06
CA LEU A 338 25.04 -4.46 2.24
C LEU A 338 25.85 -5.24 1.18
N PRO A 339 25.41 -6.46 0.80
CA PRO A 339 26.11 -7.23 -0.23
C PRO A 339 25.94 -6.65 -1.63
N ASP A 340 26.83 -7.01 -2.55
CA ASP A 340 26.77 -6.56 -3.96
C ASP A 340 25.54 -7.12 -4.71
N THR A 341 24.88 -8.13 -4.16
CA THR A 341 23.60 -8.66 -4.65
C THR A 341 22.43 -7.73 -4.42
N PHE A 342 22.55 -6.80 -3.48
CA PHE A 342 21.49 -5.90 -3.06
C PHE A 342 21.01 -4.99 -4.20
N VAL A 343 19.68 -4.94 -4.42
CA VAL A 343 19.07 -4.28 -5.58
C VAL A 343 18.27 -3.05 -5.18
N SER A 344 17.47 -3.14 -4.09
CA SER A 344 16.54 -2.06 -3.76
C SER A 344 16.13 -1.97 -2.29
N PHE A 345 15.81 -0.76 -1.89
CA PHE A 345 15.12 -0.45 -0.65
C PHE A 345 13.60 -0.56 -0.89
N ALA A 346 12.97 -1.64 -0.41
CA ALA A 346 11.57 -1.99 -0.69
C ALA A 346 10.58 -1.32 0.28
N GLY A 347 10.83 -0.07 0.65
CA GLY A 347 9.96 0.72 1.51
C GLY A 347 10.68 1.94 2.06
N ASN A 348 9.97 2.73 2.86
CA ASN A 348 10.43 4.02 3.36
C ASN A 348 11.14 3.91 4.72
N ASP A 349 11.87 4.98 5.10
CA ASP A 349 12.40 5.20 6.45
C ASP A 349 13.28 4.06 7.01
N ILE A 350 13.96 3.32 6.13
CA ILE A 350 14.67 2.07 6.49
C ILE A 350 15.71 2.31 7.58
N PHE A 351 16.51 3.37 7.47
CA PHE A 351 17.53 3.75 8.44
C PHE A 351 17.19 5.07 9.17
N CYS A 352 15.94 5.53 9.10
CA CYS A 352 15.52 6.76 9.75
C CYS A 352 15.83 6.73 11.24
N GLY A 353 16.48 7.79 11.75
CA GLY A 353 16.86 7.90 13.15
C GLY A 353 17.97 6.92 13.59
N SER A 354 18.68 6.30 12.65
CA SER A 354 19.82 5.43 12.96
C SER A 354 21.09 6.23 13.24
N GLY A 355 22.08 5.54 13.85
CA GLY A 355 23.37 6.12 14.19
C GLY A 355 24.36 6.23 13.01
N ILE A 356 23.93 6.01 11.78
CA ILE A 356 24.78 5.95 10.58
C ILE A 356 25.67 7.21 10.47
N THR A 357 26.98 6.96 10.38
CA THR A 357 28.00 7.99 10.14
C THR A 357 28.52 7.95 8.69
N THR A 358 28.53 6.78 8.07
CA THR A 358 28.97 6.54 6.69
C THR A 358 28.13 5.45 6.05
N PHE A 359 27.95 5.50 4.73
CA PHE A 359 27.19 4.48 4.00
C PHE A 359 27.83 4.17 2.63
N ALA A 360 28.03 2.89 2.34
CA ALA A 360 28.50 2.41 1.07
C ALA A 360 27.31 1.91 0.22
N PHE A 361 27.05 2.57 -0.89
CA PHE A 361 25.96 2.21 -1.78
C PHE A 361 26.25 0.95 -2.57
N PRO A 362 25.36 -0.08 -2.56
CA PRO A 362 25.52 -1.25 -3.41
C PRO A 362 25.41 -0.88 -4.91
N PRO A 363 26.17 -1.55 -5.81
CA PRO A 363 26.32 -1.09 -7.20
C PRO A 363 25.06 -1.20 -8.07
N LYS A 364 24.05 -1.92 -7.62
CA LYS A 364 22.78 -2.11 -8.35
C LYS A 364 21.66 -1.17 -7.91
N VAL A 365 21.87 -0.39 -6.85
CA VAL A 365 20.85 0.53 -6.30
C VAL A 365 20.82 1.80 -7.14
N THR A 366 19.73 2.04 -7.83
CA THR A 366 19.54 3.24 -8.68
C THR A 366 18.55 4.24 -8.08
N ILE A 367 17.75 3.82 -7.09
CA ILE A 367 16.73 4.64 -6.42
C ILE A 367 16.97 4.59 -4.91
N LEU A 368 17.01 5.74 -4.25
CA LEU A 368 16.99 5.84 -2.80
C LEU A 368 15.55 6.15 -2.37
N SER A 369 14.97 5.23 -1.59
CA SER A 369 13.58 5.35 -1.13
C SER A 369 13.40 6.48 -0.12
N SER A 370 12.16 6.95 0.01
CA SER A 370 11.79 8.06 0.87
C SER A 370 12.25 7.86 2.32
N GLY A 371 12.81 8.92 2.91
CA GLY A 371 13.25 8.93 4.30
C GLY A 371 14.43 8.01 4.64
N LEU A 372 15.14 7.45 3.64
CA LEU A 372 16.15 6.40 3.84
C LEU A 372 17.12 6.71 4.98
N PHE A 373 17.61 7.94 5.10
CA PHE A 373 18.54 8.41 6.15
C PHE A 373 17.92 9.57 6.96
N SER A 374 16.61 9.74 6.92
CA SER A 374 15.97 10.80 7.71
C SER A 374 16.36 10.71 9.18
N ASN A 375 16.61 11.86 9.82
CA ASN A 375 17.03 11.93 11.23
C ASN A 375 18.32 11.15 11.60
N CYS A 376 19.18 10.81 10.62
CA CYS A 376 20.52 10.27 10.90
C CYS A 376 21.44 11.40 11.39
N LYS A 377 21.31 11.75 12.66
CA LYS A 377 21.96 12.91 13.27
C LYS A 377 23.49 12.81 13.36
N ASN A 378 24.04 11.62 13.18
CA ASN A 378 25.49 11.36 13.21
C ASN A 378 26.12 11.35 11.81
N LEU A 379 25.31 11.43 10.76
CA LEU A 379 25.79 11.47 9.36
C LEU A 379 26.40 12.85 9.09
N THR A 380 27.72 12.90 8.83
CA THR A 380 28.45 14.14 8.59
C THR A 380 28.76 14.38 7.12
N GLU A 381 28.95 13.31 6.36
CA GLU A 381 29.21 13.36 4.93
C GLU A 381 28.63 12.14 4.20
N ILE A 382 28.26 12.33 2.95
CA ILE A 382 27.81 11.24 2.10
C ILE A 382 28.15 11.50 0.63
N VAL A 383 28.61 10.45 -0.06
CA VAL A 383 28.87 10.48 -1.50
C VAL A 383 27.89 9.55 -2.18
N ILE A 384 26.97 10.11 -2.96
CA ILE A 384 25.97 9.34 -3.72
C ILE A 384 26.55 9.09 -5.11
N PRO A 385 26.71 7.81 -5.52
CA PRO A 385 27.32 7.47 -6.81
C PRO A 385 26.48 7.90 -8.02
N ASP A 386 27.15 8.12 -9.15
CA ASP A 386 26.51 8.58 -10.40
C ASP A 386 25.50 7.55 -11.00
N TYR A 387 25.52 6.29 -10.57
CA TYR A 387 24.53 5.28 -10.97
C TYR A 387 23.19 5.40 -10.23
N VAL A 388 23.14 6.13 -9.13
CA VAL A 388 21.89 6.51 -8.47
C VAL A 388 21.27 7.67 -9.24
N ASN A 389 20.06 7.51 -9.74
CA ASN A 389 19.40 8.51 -10.58
C ASN A 389 18.18 9.15 -9.94
N THR A 390 17.66 8.58 -8.84
CA THR A 390 16.49 9.07 -8.15
C THR A 390 16.70 9.13 -6.64
N LEU A 391 16.44 10.29 -6.08
CA LEU A 391 16.34 10.53 -4.65
C LEU A 391 14.86 10.84 -4.36
N GLU A 392 14.17 9.93 -3.65
CA GLU A 392 12.80 10.21 -3.23
C GLU A 392 12.77 11.23 -2.08
N SER A 393 11.59 11.58 -1.59
CA SER A 393 11.42 12.63 -0.58
C SER A 393 12.10 12.29 0.78
N ASN A 394 12.43 13.32 1.56
CA ASN A 394 12.92 13.20 2.95
C ASN A 394 14.25 12.44 3.16
N ILE A 395 15.02 12.15 2.11
CA ILE A 395 16.20 11.26 2.19
C ILE A 395 17.13 11.63 3.36
N PHE A 396 17.44 12.92 3.54
CA PHE A 396 18.33 13.44 4.57
C PHE A 396 17.64 14.40 5.54
N SER A 397 16.30 14.42 5.54
CA SER A 397 15.55 15.30 6.44
C SER A 397 15.95 15.08 7.89
N GLY A 398 16.29 16.15 8.62
CA GLY A 398 16.72 16.07 10.02
C GLY A 398 18.14 15.53 10.25
N CYS A 399 18.97 15.37 9.20
CA CYS A 399 20.40 15.07 9.32
C CYS A 399 21.16 16.32 9.79
N SER A 400 20.99 16.66 11.06
CA SER A 400 21.44 17.95 11.60
C SER A 400 22.95 18.15 11.62
N SER A 401 23.75 17.07 11.52
CA SER A 401 25.23 17.14 11.46
C SER A 401 25.78 17.00 10.03
N LEU A 402 24.93 16.87 9.01
CA LEU A 402 25.36 16.68 7.63
C LEU A 402 26.00 17.98 7.10
N MET A 403 27.32 17.92 6.85
CA MET A 403 28.11 19.07 6.39
C MET A 403 28.40 18.99 4.90
N SER A 404 28.50 17.80 4.33
CA SER A 404 28.89 17.60 2.93
C SER A 404 28.09 16.49 2.25
N VAL A 405 27.59 16.81 1.06
CA VAL A 405 26.89 15.86 0.18
C VAL A 405 27.45 15.99 -1.24
N THR A 406 27.88 14.86 -1.80
CA THR A 406 28.16 14.75 -3.22
C THR A 406 26.95 14.14 -3.92
N LEU A 407 26.29 14.90 -4.77
CA LEU A 407 25.13 14.47 -5.56
C LEU A 407 25.54 13.77 -6.85
N PRO A 408 24.73 12.84 -7.38
CA PRO A 408 24.92 12.24 -8.71
C PRO A 408 24.91 13.31 -9.81
N LYS A 409 25.80 13.21 -10.78
CA LYS A 409 25.91 14.18 -11.89
C LYS A 409 24.66 14.23 -12.76
N ASN A 410 23.89 13.14 -12.82
CA ASN A 410 22.71 13.01 -13.67
C ASN A 410 21.39 13.27 -12.93
N LEU A 411 21.45 13.77 -11.69
CA LEU A 411 20.24 14.05 -10.92
C LEU A 411 19.45 15.19 -11.57
N VAL A 412 18.16 14.97 -11.79
CA VAL A 412 17.24 15.92 -12.43
C VAL A 412 16.38 16.65 -11.43
N THR A 413 16.08 16.02 -10.30
CA THR A 413 15.17 16.57 -9.27
C THR A 413 15.74 16.39 -7.86
N ILE A 414 15.67 17.44 -7.05
CA ILE A 414 15.76 17.34 -5.60
C ILE A 414 14.31 17.31 -5.08
N ASP A 415 13.92 16.18 -4.50
CA ASP A 415 12.54 15.94 -4.08
C ASP A 415 12.22 16.63 -2.74
N GLU A 416 10.94 16.54 -2.32
CA GLU A 416 10.43 17.21 -1.14
C GLU A 416 11.21 16.85 0.12
N TYR A 417 11.48 17.87 0.97
CA TYR A 417 12.18 17.75 2.25
C TYR A 417 13.57 17.08 2.18
N THR A 418 14.19 16.89 1.00
CA THR A 418 15.44 16.11 0.85
C THR A 418 16.51 16.55 1.83
N PHE A 419 16.75 17.84 2.05
CA PHE A 419 17.74 18.42 2.94
C PHE A 419 17.09 19.30 4.02
N ALA A 420 15.82 19.09 4.34
CA ALA A 420 15.14 19.82 5.40
C ALA A 420 15.82 19.55 6.75
N GLU A 421 15.98 20.61 7.58
CA GLU A 421 16.61 20.52 8.90
C GLU A 421 18.07 19.99 8.91
N CYS A 422 18.77 20.07 7.76
CA CYS A 422 20.23 19.83 7.66
C CYS A 422 20.98 21.07 8.16
N ASN A 423 21.02 21.28 9.46
CA ASN A 423 21.46 22.54 10.06
C ASN A 423 22.96 22.81 9.88
N ALA A 424 23.78 21.78 9.67
CA ALA A 424 25.21 21.89 9.44
C ALA A 424 25.59 22.03 7.97
N LEU A 425 24.63 21.89 7.03
CA LEU A 425 24.87 21.96 5.59
C LEU A 425 24.98 23.43 5.15
N GLU A 426 26.21 23.94 5.15
CA GLU A 426 26.48 25.35 4.80
C GLU A 426 26.48 25.62 3.29
N ASN A 427 26.81 24.63 2.49
CA ASN A 427 26.83 24.70 1.03
C ASN A 427 26.65 23.31 0.42
N ILE A 428 26.17 23.25 -0.82
CA ILE A 428 26.02 22.02 -1.60
C ILE A 428 26.20 22.35 -3.09
N LYS A 429 26.97 21.52 -3.80
CA LYS A 429 27.12 21.65 -5.25
C LYS A 429 25.99 20.92 -5.97
N LEU A 430 25.17 21.67 -6.67
CA LEU A 430 24.08 21.13 -7.49
C LEU A 430 24.60 20.67 -8.87
N PRO A 431 24.10 19.54 -9.42
CA PRO A 431 24.48 19.09 -10.76
C PRO A 431 23.85 19.99 -11.84
N ALA A 432 24.58 20.16 -12.96
CA ALA A 432 24.09 20.97 -14.08
C ALA A 432 22.82 20.43 -14.77
N THR A 433 22.50 19.15 -14.56
CA THR A 433 21.30 18.49 -15.08
C THR A 433 20.04 18.79 -14.30
N LEU A 434 20.14 19.46 -13.12
CA LEU A 434 19.01 19.67 -12.24
C LEU A 434 17.98 20.61 -12.86
N LYS A 435 16.72 20.16 -12.91
CA LYS A 435 15.57 20.86 -13.47
C LYS A 435 14.60 21.38 -12.42
N SER A 436 14.48 20.66 -11.29
CA SER A 436 13.48 20.99 -10.28
C SER A 436 14.00 20.82 -8.86
N ILE A 437 13.66 21.77 -7.99
CA ILE A 437 13.79 21.67 -6.55
C ILE A 437 12.38 21.75 -5.98
N LYS A 438 11.90 20.65 -5.34
CA LYS A 438 10.52 20.54 -4.86
C LYS A 438 10.31 21.18 -3.48
N ASP A 439 9.08 21.09 -3.00
CA ASP A 439 8.62 21.74 -1.77
C ASP A 439 9.51 21.38 -0.55
N HIS A 440 9.83 22.38 0.28
CA HIS A 440 10.57 22.24 1.53
C HIS A 440 11.98 21.63 1.40
N ALA A 441 12.53 21.52 0.21
CA ALA A 441 13.77 20.74 -0.05
C ALA A 441 14.97 21.16 0.82
N PHE A 442 15.12 22.44 1.16
CA PHE A 442 16.16 23.00 2.03
C PHE A 442 15.61 23.72 3.26
N GLN A 443 14.36 23.49 3.62
CA GLN A 443 13.71 24.11 4.79
C GLN A 443 14.60 23.96 6.04
N LYS A 444 14.83 25.06 6.77
CA LYS A 444 15.66 25.11 8.00
C LYS A 444 17.08 24.55 7.83
N SER A 445 17.62 24.56 6.61
CA SER A 445 19.01 24.17 6.38
C SER A 445 19.99 25.23 6.83
N GLY A 446 21.26 24.83 7.03
CA GLY A 446 22.36 25.72 7.39
C GLY A 446 22.94 26.50 6.23
N LEU A 447 22.33 26.47 5.04
CA LEU A 447 22.86 27.10 3.83
C LEU A 447 23.19 28.58 4.03
N LYS A 448 24.40 28.97 3.64
CA LYS A 448 24.84 30.37 3.59
C LYS A 448 24.69 30.98 2.21
N SER A 449 24.90 30.14 1.16
CA SER A 449 24.70 30.45 -0.24
C SER A 449 24.38 29.18 -1.02
N LEU A 450 23.82 29.32 -2.21
CA LEU A 450 23.54 28.19 -3.09
C LEU A 450 23.66 28.63 -4.55
N ASP A 451 24.59 28.01 -5.29
CA ASP A 451 24.71 28.20 -6.73
C ASP A 451 23.68 27.35 -7.47
N LEU A 452 22.68 28.00 -8.05
CA LEU A 452 21.63 27.33 -8.82
C LEU A 452 22.09 27.13 -10.28
N PRO A 453 21.93 25.91 -10.85
CA PRO A 453 22.39 25.67 -12.22
C PRO A 453 21.51 26.37 -13.25
N GLU A 454 22.13 26.81 -14.36
CA GLU A 454 21.46 27.55 -15.45
C GLU A 454 20.32 26.77 -16.15
N GLY A 455 20.24 25.45 -15.92
CA GLY A 455 19.16 24.60 -16.44
C GLY A 455 17.95 24.45 -15.52
N LEU A 456 17.96 25.03 -14.32
CA LEU A 456 16.88 24.90 -13.33
C LEU A 456 15.60 25.58 -13.84
N GLU A 457 14.45 24.90 -13.80
CA GLU A 457 13.18 25.36 -14.38
C GLU A 457 12.15 25.73 -13.30
N SER A 458 12.16 25.06 -12.14
CA SER A 458 11.18 25.27 -11.09
C SER A 458 11.75 25.15 -9.67
N VAL A 459 11.22 25.97 -8.76
CA VAL A 459 11.51 25.95 -7.33
C VAL A 459 10.18 25.94 -6.59
N GLY A 460 9.97 24.93 -5.75
CA GLY A 460 8.73 24.64 -5.02
C GLY A 460 8.47 25.60 -3.87
N ARG A 461 7.43 25.31 -3.12
CA ARG A 461 6.99 26.04 -1.93
C ARG A 461 7.95 25.81 -0.77
N ASP A 462 8.16 26.85 0.06
CA ASP A 462 8.92 26.77 1.31
C ASP A 462 10.35 26.21 1.17
N VAL A 463 10.94 26.25 -0.04
CA VAL A 463 12.23 25.59 -0.33
C VAL A 463 13.32 26.03 0.64
N PHE A 464 13.43 27.33 0.93
CA PHE A 464 14.39 27.90 1.87
C PHE A 464 13.71 28.45 3.13
N TYR A 465 12.50 27.96 3.47
CA TYR A 465 11.80 28.41 4.66
C TYR A 465 12.67 28.28 5.91
N ASP A 466 12.77 29.37 6.67
CA ASP A 466 13.51 29.42 7.95
C ASP A 466 14.99 29.00 7.85
N CYS A 467 15.67 29.32 6.71
CA CYS A 467 17.11 29.17 6.54
C CYS A 467 17.83 30.36 7.20
N PRO A 468 18.40 30.21 8.41
CA PRO A 468 18.83 31.34 9.23
C PRO A 468 20.09 32.03 8.75
N TYR A 469 20.90 31.39 7.91
CA TYR A 469 22.22 31.86 7.47
C TYR A 469 22.28 32.24 6.00
N LEU A 470 21.22 32.00 5.20
CA LEU A 470 21.17 32.31 3.78
C LEU A 470 21.22 33.82 3.60
N GLN A 471 22.29 34.34 2.94
CA GLN A 471 22.52 35.76 2.76
C GLN A 471 22.12 36.26 1.38
N GLU A 472 22.35 35.47 0.35
CA GLU A 472 22.09 35.83 -1.03
C GLU A 472 21.60 34.62 -1.82
N ILE A 473 20.70 34.87 -2.77
CA ILE A 473 20.29 33.87 -3.75
C ILE A 473 20.11 34.51 -5.13
N LYS A 474 20.65 33.86 -6.16
CA LYS A 474 20.48 34.27 -7.54
C LYS A 474 19.82 33.16 -8.33
N PHE A 475 18.60 33.43 -8.78
CA PHE A 475 17.91 32.49 -9.66
C PHE A 475 18.41 32.62 -11.10
N PRO A 476 18.71 31.50 -11.78
CA PRO A 476 19.00 31.55 -13.21
C PRO A 476 17.74 31.92 -14.00
N ASN A 477 17.94 32.55 -15.15
CA ASN A 477 16.84 32.97 -16.01
C ASN A 477 15.98 31.78 -16.51
N SER A 478 16.46 30.53 -16.43
CA SER A 478 15.70 29.32 -16.73
C SER A 478 14.53 29.06 -15.79
N VAL A 479 14.55 29.60 -14.58
CA VAL A 479 13.44 29.41 -13.63
C VAL A 479 12.21 30.18 -14.10
N SER A 480 11.10 29.47 -14.29
CA SER A 480 9.81 30.00 -14.72
C SER A 480 8.74 29.92 -13.63
N SER A 481 8.99 29.17 -12.57
CA SER A 481 8.06 29.01 -11.46
C SER A 481 8.77 29.07 -10.11
N LEU A 482 8.28 29.96 -9.25
CA LEU A 482 8.68 30.09 -7.85
C LEU A 482 7.48 29.84 -6.96
N GLY A 483 7.62 28.97 -5.96
CA GLY A 483 6.55 28.62 -5.02
C GLY A 483 6.25 29.67 -3.97
N TYR A 484 5.30 29.36 -3.12
CA TYR A 484 4.89 30.17 -1.98
C TYR A 484 5.95 30.13 -0.85
N ALA A 485 6.12 31.23 -0.10
CA ALA A 485 6.90 31.36 1.15
C ALA A 485 8.38 30.89 1.07
N ILE A 486 8.98 30.91 -0.13
CA ILE A 486 10.32 30.35 -0.38
C ILE A 486 11.36 30.82 0.63
N PHE A 487 11.34 32.10 1.04
CA PHE A 487 12.30 32.72 1.94
C PHE A 487 11.71 33.14 3.30
N SER A 488 10.49 32.70 3.60
CA SER A 488 9.86 33.05 4.87
C SER A 488 10.75 32.65 6.05
N GLY A 489 11.06 33.57 6.95
CA GLY A 489 11.92 33.28 8.11
C GLY A 489 13.43 33.33 7.84
N CYS A 490 13.88 33.60 6.62
CA CYS A 490 15.31 33.77 6.30
C CYS A 490 15.87 35.10 6.85
N LYS A 491 16.24 35.11 8.13
CA LYS A 491 16.59 36.35 8.85
C LYS A 491 17.91 36.98 8.38
N ALA A 492 18.84 36.20 7.80
CA ALA A 492 20.10 36.72 7.31
C ALA A 492 20.06 37.18 5.84
N LEU A 493 18.92 36.92 5.14
CA LEU A 493 18.81 37.19 3.70
C LEU A 493 18.84 38.68 3.42
N GLU A 494 19.86 39.11 2.66
CA GLU A 494 20.11 40.51 2.30
C GLU A 494 19.77 40.80 0.83
N THR A 495 20.06 39.87 -0.07
CA THR A 495 19.94 40.10 -1.52
C THR A 495 19.28 38.93 -2.23
N VAL A 496 18.32 39.26 -3.11
CA VAL A 496 17.67 38.29 -3.98
C VAL A 496 17.67 38.77 -5.43
N TYR A 497 18.11 37.92 -6.35
CA TYR A 497 18.00 38.16 -7.78
C TYR A 497 16.90 37.24 -8.31
N LEU A 498 15.78 37.82 -8.71
CA LEU A 498 14.64 37.08 -9.31
C LEU A 498 14.93 36.69 -10.76
N PRO A 499 14.40 35.59 -11.27
CA PRO A 499 14.59 35.18 -12.65
C PRO A 499 13.71 36.01 -13.59
N ALA A 500 14.17 36.21 -14.83
CA ALA A 500 13.44 37.00 -15.83
C ALA A 500 12.15 36.31 -16.34
N GLY A 501 12.01 34.99 -16.11
CA GLY A 501 10.95 34.17 -16.73
C GLY A 501 9.64 34.04 -15.94
N ILE A 502 9.55 34.57 -14.72
CA ILE A 502 8.33 34.45 -13.92
C ILE A 502 7.28 35.48 -14.32
N THR A 503 6.03 35.04 -14.42
CA THR A 503 4.85 35.89 -14.69
C THR A 503 3.96 36.07 -13.46
N TYR A 504 4.25 35.32 -12.40
CA TYR A 504 3.47 35.26 -11.17
C TYR A 504 4.38 35.18 -9.94
N ILE A 505 4.04 35.95 -8.90
CA ILE A 505 4.77 35.98 -7.62
C ILE A 505 3.80 35.65 -6.48
N TYR A 506 4.22 34.75 -5.62
CA TYR A 506 3.59 34.44 -4.33
C TYR A 506 4.25 35.23 -3.20
N PRO A 507 3.57 35.41 -2.04
CA PRO A 507 4.23 35.90 -0.83
C PRO A 507 5.44 35.03 -0.47
N MET A 508 6.65 35.61 -0.42
CA MET A 508 7.88 34.83 -0.24
C MET A 508 8.84 35.39 0.80
N PHE A 509 8.66 36.65 1.26
CA PHE A 509 9.62 37.33 2.12
C PHE A 509 9.11 37.59 3.55
N GLN A 510 8.21 36.73 4.06
CA GLN A 510 7.71 36.91 5.43
C GLN A 510 8.85 36.73 6.44
N SER A 511 8.94 37.66 7.42
CA SER A 511 9.98 37.61 8.47
C SER A 511 11.43 37.62 7.96
N THR A 512 11.69 38.11 6.75
CA THR A 512 13.04 38.41 6.22
C THR A 512 13.48 39.81 6.64
N THR A 513 13.90 39.93 7.88
CA THR A 513 14.11 41.26 8.53
C THR A 513 15.35 42.01 8.03
N ASN A 514 16.31 41.35 7.37
CA ASN A 514 17.54 41.96 6.88
C ASN A 514 17.57 42.17 5.36
N LEU A 515 16.45 41.94 4.66
CA LEU A 515 16.38 42.11 3.20
C LEU A 515 16.66 43.59 2.81
N LYS A 516 17.70 43.79 1.99
CA LYS A 516 18.18 45.10 1.54
C LYS A 516 17.89 45.35 0.06
N SER A 517 18.00 44.29 -0.77
CA SER A 517 17.96 44.42 -2.22
C SER A 517 17.21 43.30 -2.88
N VAL A 518 16.27 43.63 -3.74
CA VAL A 518 15.58 42.69 -4.63
C VAL A 518 15.80 43.16 -6.07
N TYR A 519 16.50 42.35 -6.87
CA TYR A 519 16.71 42.58 -8.29
C TYR A 519 15.67 41.82 -9.12
N CYS A 520 14.84 42.56 -9.85
CA CYS A 520 13.75 42.04 -10.65
C CYS A 520 13.94 42.44 -12.12
N PRO A 521 14.56 41.56 -12.98
CA PRO A 521 14.89 41.89 -14.37
C PRO A 521 13.68 41.81 -15.31
N ILE A 522 12.46 41.97 -14.82
CA ILE A 522 11.22 41.74 -15.57
C ILE A 522 10.67 43.10 -15.98
N ALA A 523 10.49 43.37 -17.27
CA ALA A 523 10.05 44.65 -17.79
C ALA A 523 8.58 44.97 -17.44
N ILE A 524 7.69 43.94 -17.38
CA ILE A 524 6.29 44.11 -16.97
C ILE A 524 6.11 43.46 -15.61
N PRO A 525 5.64 44.23 -14.60
CA PRO A 525 5.49 43.73 -13.25
C PRO A 525 4.66 42.43 -13.20
N PRO A 526 5.25 41.33 -12.68
CA PRO A 526 4.53 40.06 -12.53
C PRO A 526 3.24 40.21 -11.73
N THR A 527 2.25 39.35 -12.03
CA THR A 527 1.02 39.30 -11.26
C THR A 527 1.32 38.76 -9.85
N VAL A 528 0.77 39.44 -8.85
CA VAL A 528 0.98 39.08 -7.44
C VAL A 528 -0.24 38.37 -6.89
N SER A 529 -0.02 37.23 -6.20
CA SER A 529 -1.09 36.50 -5.52
C SER A 529 -1.59 37.28 -4.31
N THR A 530 -2.90 37.44 -4.21
CA THR A 530 -3.56 38.17 -3.11
C THR A 530 -4.09 37.27 -2.00
N VAL A 531 -3.75 35.98 -2.00
CA VAL A 531 -4.27 35.03 -1.01
C VAL A 531 -3.64 35.31 0.37
N GLY A 532 -4.29 36.12 1.13
CA GLY A 532 -4.23 36.18 2.60
C GLY A 532 -3.08 36.92 3.28
N LEU A 533 -2.01 37.32 2.56
CA LEU A 533 -0.82 37.92 3.19
C LEU A 533 -0.20 39.02 2.31
N THR A 534 0.47 40.00 2.93
CA THR A 534 1.27 40.98 2.20
C THR A 534 2.46 40.25 1.56
N VAL A 535 2.61 40.43 0.25
CA VAL A 535 3.65 39.75 -0.56
C VAL A 535 5.05 40.18 -0.16
N PHE A 536 5.19 41.42 0.14
CA PHE A 536 6.41 42.04 0.67
C PHE A 536 6.12 42.50 2.10
N PRO A 537 6.87 42.06 3.09
CA PRO A 537 6.69 42.54 4.46
C PRO A 537 6.83 44.07 4.51
N VAL A 538 5.99 44.69 5.28
CA VAL A 538 6.22 46.09 5.69
C VAL A 538 7.41 46.01 6.64
N ILE A 539 8.61 46.01 6.06
CA ILE A 539 9.86 46.17 6.80
C ILE A 539 9.80 47.60 7.33
N ASP A 540 10.21 47.81 8.58
CA ASP A 540 10.26 49.09 9.25
C ASP A 540 10.69 50.21 8.27
N LYS A 541 9.96 51.31 8.22
CA LYS A 541 10.13 52.38 7.22
C LYS A 541 11.56 52.91 7.07
N GLU A 542 12.40 52.69 8.06
CA GLU A 542 13.80 53.11 8.06
C GLU A 542 14.76 52.08 7.40
N ASN A 543 14.37 50.82 7.27
CA ASN A 543 15.21 49.71 6.74
C ASN A 543 14.55 48.94 5.57
N ALA A 544 13.69 49.59 4.82
CA ALA A 544 12.97 48.91 3.74
C ALA A 544 13.89 48.57 2.58
N ALA A 545 13.70 47.33 2.05
CA ALA A 545 14.45 46.86 0.88
C ALA A 545 14.24 47.75 -0.36
N THR A 546 15.27 47.95 -1.16
CA THR A 546 15.18 48.57 -2.48
C THR A 546 14.86 47.52 -3.52
N LEU A 547 13.84 47.80 -4.33
CA LEU A 547 13.54 47.04 -5.53
C LEU A 547 14.25 47.65 -6.74
N TYR A 548 15.10 46.85 -7.37
CA TYR A 548 15.77 47.24 -8.61
C TYR A 548 15.04 46.62 -9.80
N VAL A 549 14.59 47.44 -10.75
CA VAL A 549 13.82 47.05 -11.95
C VAL A 549 14.45 47.64 -13.20
N PRO A 550 14.14 47.19 -14.45
CA PRO A 550 14.60 47.88 -15.65
C PRO A 550 14.20 49.37 -15.60
N ARG A 551 15.12 50.27 -16.04
CA ARG A 551 14.94 51.72 -15.94
C ARG A 551 13.62 52.20 -16.51
N GLN A 552 13.21 51.64 -17.66
CA GLN A 552 11.94 51.97 -18.31
C GLN A 552 10.68 51.48 -17.56
N SER A 553 10.85 50.59 -16.58
CA SER A 553 9.72 49.93 -15.88
C SER A 553 9.43 50.53 -14.49
N VAL A 554 10.23 51.54 -14.05
CA VAL A 554 10.09 52.13 -12.69
C VAL A 554 8.69 52.63 -12.42
N ASP A 555 8.08 53.37 -13.39
CA ASP A 555 6.73 53.89 -13.25
C ASP A 555 5.66 52.80 -13.22
N ASP A 556 5.84 51.75 -14.00
CA ASP A 556 4.91 50.61 -14.01
C ASP A 556 4.89 49.90 -12.65
N TYR A 557 6.06 49.60 -12.09
CA TYR A 557 6.18 48.98 -10.77
C TYR A 557 5.66 49.90 -9.65
N SER A 558 5.95 51.18 -9.70
CA SER A 558 5.53 52.17 -8.73
C SER A 558 4.00 52.39 -8.72
N SER A 559 3.32 52.14 -9.82
CA SER A 559 1.86 52.25 -9.97
C SER A 559 1.10 51.04 -9.51
N LYS A 560 1.70 49.84 -9.47
CA LYS A 560 1.05 48.58 -9.12
C LYS A 560 0.87 48.39 -7.61
N GLU A 561 -0.32 47.97 -7.18
CA GLU A 561 -0.76 47.94 -5.78
C GLU A 561 0.19 47.24 -4.83
N HIS A 562 0.69 46.05 -5.20
CA HIS A 562 1.54 45.27 -4.31
C HIS A 562 3.03 45.67 -4.40
N TRP A 563 3.50 46.09 -5.58
CA TRP A 563 4.89 46.50 -5.80
C TRP A 563 5.25 47.84 -5.12
N LYS A 564 4.30 48.76 -5.05
CA LYS A 564 4.49 50.02 -4.37
C LYS A 564 4.72 49.93 -2.86
N THR A 565 4.65 48.74 -2.26
CA THR A 565 5.01 48.49 -0.86
C THR A 565 6.53 48.53 -0.63
N PHE A 566 7.37 48.43 -1.66
CA PHE A 566 8.77 48.81 -1.56
C PHE A 566 8.90 50.31 -1.39
N ASN A 567 9.60 50.74 -0.34
CA ASN A 567 9.80 52.18 -0.07
C ASN A 567 10.65 52.87 -1.15
N LYS A 568 11.47 52.10 -1.86
CA LYS A 568 12.36 52.57 -2.89
C LYS A 568 12.32 51.63 -4.10
N ILE A 569 12.00 52.17 -5.27
CA ILE A 569 12.05 51.46 -6.54
C ILE A 569 13.03 52.21 -7.45
N GLU A 570 14.11 51.56 -7.85
CA GLU A 570 15.19 52.18 -8.65
C GLU A 570 15.38 51.48 -10.00
N GLY A 571 15.69 52.29 -11.00
CA GLY A 571 16.08 51.79 -12.31
C GLY A 571 17.49 51.18 -12.29
N TYR A 572 17.61 49.96 -12.75
CA TYR A 572 18.86 49.20 -12.83
C TYR A 572 19.12 48.74 -14.25
N ASP A 573 20.36 48.73 -14.70
CA ASP A 573 20.76 48.26 -16.02
C ASP A 573 21.10 46.77 -15.89
N PHE A 574 20.11 45.93 -16.16
CA PHE A 574 20.34 44.46 -16.22
C PHE A 574 21.07 44.14 -17.49
N GLU A 575 22.20 43.45 -17.41
CA GLU A 575 22.86 42.87 -18.55
C GLU A 575 21.98 41.74 -19.11
N ASN A 576 21.65 41.76 -20.41
CA ASN A 576 20.92 40.73 -21.13
C ASN A 576 19.49 40.46 -20.54
N LEU A 577 18.59 41.44 -20.61
CA LEU A 577 17.16 41.18 -20.42
C LEU A 577 16.72 40.08 -21.35
N VAL A 578 16.01 39.11 -20.85
CA VAL A 578 15.48 37.96 -21.60
C VAL A 578 13.99 37.87 -21.34
N PHE A 579 13.23 37.66 -22.41
CA PHE A 579 11.80 37.48 -22.36
C PHE A 579 11.44 36.01 -22.57
N SER A 580 10.41 35.53 -21.88
CA SER A 580 9.90 34.19 -22.09
C SER A 580 8.92 34.14 -23.27
N VAL A 581 9.10 33.19 -24.14
CA VAL A 581 8.08 32.78 -25.12
C VAL A 581 7.54 31.45 -24.68
N THR A 582 6.34 31.45 -24.10
CA THR A 582 5.66 30.26 -23.62
C THR A 582 4.78 29.69 -24.74
N VAL A 583 4.77 28.38 -24.93
CA VAL A 583 3.98 27.73 -25.96
C VAL A 583 2.87 26.85 -25.34
N ASN A 584 1.70 26.84 -25.98
CA ASN A 584 0.54 26.09 -25.52
C ASN A 584 -0.19 25.49 -26.73
N VAL A 585 -0.41 24.18 -26.72
CA VAL A 585 -1.31 23.51 -27.66
C VAL A 585 -2.68 23.41 -26.98
N GLU A 586 -3.63 24.25 -27.42
CA GLU A 586 -4.95 24.35 -26.81
C GLU A 586 -5.84 23.15 -27.16
N ASN A 587 -5.68 22.61 -28.39
CA ASN A 587 -6.43 21.45 -28.85
C ASN A 587 -5.65 20.76 -29.99
N GLY A 588 -5.89 19.44 -30.15
CA GLY A 588 -5.31 18.65 -31.23
C GLY A 588 -3.97 18.02 -30.87
N SER A 589 -3.17 17.65 -31.87
CA SER A 589 -1.89 16.98 -31.69
C SER A 589 -0.82 17.58 -32.61
N GLY A 590 0.26 18.03 -32.00
CA GLY A 590 1.39 18.67 -32.63
C GLY A 590 2.26 19.36 -31.60
N ILE A 591 3.38 19.91 -32.03
CA ILE A 591 4.30 20.66 -31.16
C ILE A 591 4.53 22.05 -31.69
N ILE A 592 4.90 22.97 -30.81
CA ILE A 592 5.35 24.32 -31.16
C ILE A 592 6.82 24.44 -30.75
N LYS A 593 7.69 24.80 -31.69
CA LYS A 593 9.09 25.10 -31.40
C LYS A 593 9.32 26.61 -31.42
N VAL A 594 10.21 27.06 -30.54
CA VAL A 594 10.68 28.45 -30.52
C VAL A 594 12.18 28.43 -30.71
N ASN A 595 12.70 29.04 -31.78
CA ASN A 595 14.13 29.03 -32.14
C ASN A 595 14.69 27.59 -32.18
N GLY A 596 13.91 26.63 -32.71
CA GLY A 596 14.24 25.21 -32.80
C GLY A 596 14.07 24.40 -31.49
N ASN A 597 13.72 25.01 -30.37
CA ASN A 597 13.54 24.34 -29.07
C ASN A 597 12.10 23.87 -28.88
N GLU A 598 11.92 22.65 -28.43
CA GLU A 598 10.60 22.05 -28.10
C GLU A 598 10.14 22.32 -26.65
N SER A 599 10.82 23.17 -25.89
CA SER A 599 10.50 23.49 -24.51
C SER A 599 9.16 24.22 -24.38
N TYR A 600 8.36 23.91 -23.35
CA TYR A 600 7.16 24.67 -22.98
C TYR A 600 7.40 26.20 -22.89
N MET A 601 8.63 26.59 -22.56
CA MET A 601 9.06 28.00 -22.53
C MET A 601 10.48 28.11 -23.07
N THR A 602 10.64 28.97 -24.06
CA THR A 602 11.96 29.37 -24.61
C THR A 602 12.24 30.83 -24.25
N ARG A 603 13.48 31.13 -24.03
CA ARG A 603 13.93 32.50 -23.73
C ARG A 603 14.57 33.14 -24.93
N VAL A 604 14.16 34.39 -25.13
CA VAL A 604 14.64 35.21 -26.25
C VAL A 604 15.19 36.50 -25.66
N PRO A 605 16.47 36.85 -25.94
CA PRO A 605 17.02 38.13 -25.54
C PRO A 605 16.22 39.33 -26.06
N GLU A 606 16.23 40.43 -25.32
CA GLU A 606 15.56 41.67 -25.70
C GLU A 606 16.04 42.15 -27.08
N GLY A 607 15.07 42.49 -27.90
CA GLY A 607 15.35 42.96 -29.28
C GLY A 607 15.60 41.87 -30.31
N GLU A 608 15.81 40.63 -29.87
CA GLU A 608 16.01 39.49 -30.78
C GLU A 608 14.68 39.01 -31.38
N THR A 609 14.80 38.17 -32.41
CA THR A 609 13.66 37.59 -33.08
C THR A 609 13.36 36.19 -32.53
N ALA A 610 12.07 35.88 -32.26
CA ALA A 610 11.61 34.53 -31.96
C ALA A 610 11.03 33.89 -33.23
N GLU A 611 11.67 32.84 -33.74
CA GLU A 611 11.12 32.00 -34.82
C GLU A 611 10.22 30.94 -34.19
N ILE A 612 8.92 30.99 -34.54
CA ILE A 612 7.93 30.02 -34.09
C ILE A 612 7.68 29.01 -35.21
N GLU A 613 7.85 27.74 -34.94
CA GLU A 613 7.53 26.67 -35.87
C GLU A 613 6.42 25.78 -35.30
N PHE A 614 5.33 25.63 -36.05
CA PHE A 614 4.18 24.78 -35.68
C PHE A 614 4.33 23.45 -36.42
N ILE A 615 4.47 22.35 -35.71
CA ILE A 615 4.70 21.02 -36.28
C ILE A 615 3.51 20.15 -35.92
N PRO A 616 2.50 20.05 -36.81
CA PRO A 616 1.39 19.12 -36.60
C PRO A 616 1.91 17.67 -36.64
N ASP A 617 1.34 16.81 -35.80
CA ASP A 617 1.60 15.38 -35.90
C ASP A 617 1.02 14.79 -37.20
N ALA A 618 1.46 13.60 -37.58
CA ALA A 618 0.94 12.93 -38.76
C ALA A 618 -0.59 12.81 -38.70
N GLY A 619 -1.28 13.36 -39.67
CA GLY A 619 -2.74 13.41 -39.74
C GLY A 619 -3.37 14.61 -39.06
N TRP A 620 -2.59 15.59 -38.69
CA TRP A 620 -3.09 16.85 -38.14
C TRP A 620 -2.61 18.03 -39.01
N THR A 621 -3.30 19.14 -38.96
CA THR A 621 -2.96 20.40 -39.60
C THR A 621 -3.14 21.53 -38.62
N LEU A 622 -2.36 22.59 -38.77
CA LEU A 622 -2.57 23.81 -37.99
C LEU A 622 -3.87 24.48 -38.42
N GLU A 623 -4.82 24.61 -37.49
CA GLU A 623 -6.10 25.27 -37.71
C GLU A 623 -6.02 26.76 -37.35
N LYS A 624 -5.42 27.04 -36.19
CA LYS A 624 -5.33 28.39 -35.64
C LYS A 624 -4.09 28.56 -34.81
N ALA A 625 -3.48 29.75 -34.89
CA ALA A 625 -2.39 30.15 -33.99
C ALA A 625 -2.63 31.58 -33.44
N THR A 626 -2.19 31.81 -32.20
CA THR A 626 -2.29 33.10 -31.53
C THR A 626 -0.99 33.48 -30.84
N VAL A 627 -0.73 34.77 -30.72
CA VAL A 627 0.29 35.36 -29.84
C VAL A 627 -0.40 36.30 -28.87
N ASN A 628 -0.25 36.05 -27.56
CA ASN A 628 -0.95 36.74 -26.47
C ASN A 628 -2.47 36.83 -26.71
N GLY A 629 -3.06 35.73 -27.20
CA GLY A 629 -4.50 35.62 -27.50
C GLY A 629 -4.95 36.32 -28.81
N LYS A 630 -4.04 37.06 -29.51
CA LYS A 630 -4.33 37.67 -30.79
C LYS A 630 -3.98 36.69 -31.90
N GLU A 631 -4.91 36.43 -32.81
CA GLU A 631 -4.72 35.56 -33.95
C GLU A 631 -3.65 36.06 -34.92
N ILE A 632 -2.81 35.16 -35.40
CA ILE A 632 -1.68 35.42 -36.31
C ILE A 632 -1.84 34.65 -37.61
N SER A 633 -1.36 35.24 -38.71
CA SER A 633 -1.31 34.55 -40.02
C SER A 633 0.02 33.79 -40.16
N VAL A 634 -0.04 32.45 -40.12
CA VAL A 634 1.10 31.57 -40.21
C VAL A 634 1.34 31.22 -41.69
N LYS A 635 2.56 31.27 -42.12
CA LYS A 635 2.97 30.87 -43.46
C LYS A 635 3.95 29.69 -43.35
N ASP A 636 3.72 28.64 -44.11
CA ASP A 636 4.57 27.43 -44.17
C ASP A 636 4.84 26.85 -42.75
N ASN A 637 3.86 26.90 -41.90
CA ASN A 637 3.92 26.51 -40.49
C ASN A 637 4.96 27.29 -39.65
N ARG A 638 5.33 28.49 -40.06
CA ARG A 638 6.28 29.36 -39.37
C ARG A 638 5.72 30.77 -39.16
N TYR A 639 6.13 31.39 -38.08
CA TYR A 639 5.85 32.77 -37.79
C TYR A 639 7.04 33.41 -37.07
N MET A 640 7.41 34.63 -37.48
CA MET A 640 8.51 35.40 -36.89
C MET A 640 7.97 36.50 -36.00
N ILE A 641 8.43 36.55 -34.74
CA ILE A 641 8.16 37.64 -33.85
C ILE A 641 9.42 38.47 -33.75
N GLU A 642 9.46 39.60 -34.47
CA GLU A 642 10.60 40.50 -34.47
C GLU A 642 10.61 41.37 -33.20
N ASN A 643 11.82 41.72 -32.70
CA ASN A 643 12.05 42.63 -31.58
C ASN A 643 11.24 42.25 -30.31
N VAL A 644 11.55 41.05 -29.82
CA VAL A 644 10.90 40.56 -28.58
C VAL A 644 11.32 41.48 -27.40
N ASN A 645 10.32 42.17 -26.83
CA ASN A 645 10.53 43.14 -25.75
C ASN A 645 9.52 42.93 -24.59
N THR A 646 8.83 41.79 -24.57
CA THR A 646 7.84 41.40 -23.58
C THR A 646 7.71 39.87 -23.53
N ASN A 647 7.25 39.34 -22.42
CA ASN A 647 6.90 37.93 -22.34
C ASN A 647 5.73 37.63 -23.27
N LEU A 648 5.82 36.54 -23.98
CA LEU A 648 4.83 36.13 -25.00
C LEU A 648 4.25 34.75 -24.68
N THR A 649 2.98 34.59 -25.03
CA THR A 649 2.33 33.28 -25.05
C THR A 649 1.89 32.99 -26.50
N VAL A 650 2.38 31.90 -27.05
CA VAL A 650 2.03 31.39 -28.37
C VAL A 650 1.14 30.18 -28.17
N SER A 651 -0.09 30.22 -28.71
CA SER A 651 -1.00 29.09 -28.68
C SER A 651 -1.32 28.59 -30.07
N ALA A 652 -1.57 27.27 -30.18
CA ALA A 652 -2.02 26.64 -31.41
C ALA A 652 -3.19 25.69 -31.18
N ILE A 653 -4.06 25.61 -32.17
CA ILE A 653 -5.09 24.59 -32.30
C ILE A 653 -4.75 23.77 -33.57
N PHE A 654 -4.61 22.46 -33.39
CA PHE A 654 -4.47 21.54 -34.50
C PHE A 654 -5.79 20.78 -34.70
N SER A 655 -6.20 20.64 -35.97
CA SER A 655 -7.37 19.85 -36.35
C SER A 655 -6.94 18.61 -37.13
N ARG A 656 -7.79 17.59 -37.12
CA ARG A 656 -7.53 16.37 -37.89
C ARG A 656 -7.63 16.66 -39.39
N VAL A 657 -6.66 16.21 -40.16
CA VAL A 657 -6.77 16.17 -41.63
C VAL A 657 -7.89 15.20 -41.97
N PRO A 658 -8.97 15.65 -42.63
CA PRO A 658 -10.04 14.75 -42.99
C PRO A 658 -9.52 13.72 -44.02
N VAL A 659 -9.72 12.45 -43.72
CA VAL A 659 -9.43 11.37 -44.68
C VAL A 659 -10.75 11.01 -45.37
N SER A 660 -10.75 11.09 -46.71
CA SER A 660 -11.88 10.63 -47.51
C SER A 660 -11.53 9.38 -48.31
N ILE A 661 -12.44 8.42 -48.35
CA ILE A 661 -12.35 7.26 -49.22
C ILE A 661 -13.47 7.37 -50.25
N GLU A 662 -13.10 7.65 -51.48
CA GLU A 662 -14.07 7.72 -52.59
C GLU A 662 -14.45 6.28 -53.01
N ILE A 663 -15.70 5.93 -52.84
CA ILE A 663 -16.21 4.61 -53.15
C ILE A 663 -16.80 4.61 -54.55
N LYS A 664 -16.29 3.73 -55.39
CA LYS A 664 -16.87 3.45 -56.72
C LYS A 664 -17.30 1.99 -56.73
N SER A 665 -18.58 1.73 -56.65
CA SER A 665 -19.13 0.38 -56.66
C SER A 665 -20.20 0.17 -57.73
N SER A 666 -20.37 -1.05 -58.22
CA SER A 666 -21.60 -1.49 -58.92
C SER A 666 -22.72 -1.73 -57.90
N GLU A 667 -23.97 -1.54 -58.23
CA GLU A 667 -25.15 -1.39 -57.38
C GLU A 667 -25.59 -2.67 -56.59
N ALA A 668 -24.71 -3.67 -56.30
CA ALA A 668 -25.14 -4.96 -55.74
C ALA A 668 -24.49 -5.32 -54.42
N GLY A 669 -24.30 -4.35 -53.50
CA GLY A 669 -23.77 -4.60 -52.16
C GLY A 669 -23.59 -3.33 -51.33
N SER A 670 -23.40 -3.52 -50.04
CA SER A 670 -23.10 -2.44 -49.10
C SER A 670 -21.60 -2.41 -48.72
N ILE A 671 -21.05 -1.21 -48.57
CA ILE A 671 -19.65 -0.97 -48.24
C ILE A 671 -19.60 -0.04 -47.04
N CYS A 672 -18.94 -0.47 -45.97
CA CYS A 672 -18.73 0.36 -44.80
C CYS A 672 -17.23 0.66 -44.69
N VAL A 673 -16.86 1.95 -44.56
CA VAL A 673 -15.49 2.44 -44.54
C VAL A 673 -15.32 3.50 -43.45
N PRO A 674 -15.04 3.11 -42.21
CA PRO A 674 -14.60 4.08 -41.24
C PRO A 674 -13.15 4.51 -41.58
N SER A 675 -12.89 5.82 -41.67
CA SER A 675 -11.57 6.31 -42.05
C SER A 675 -11.01 7.31 -41.04
N GLU A 676 -9.80 7.03 -40.54
CA GLU A 676 -9.10 7.89 -39.61
C GLU A 676 -7.62 7.96 -40.00
N TRP A 677 -7.04 9.16 -40.01
CA TRP A 677 -5.64 9.35 -40.36
C TRP A 677 -4.69 8.56 -39.46
N GLY A 678 -3.68 7.92 -40.03
CA GLY A 678 -2.63 7.18 -39.34
C GLY A 678 -3.06 5.85 -38.76
N LYS A 679 -4.33 5.49 -38.90
CA LYS A 679 -4.84 4.18 -38.49
C LYS A 679 -5.08 3.30 -39.72
N SER A 680 -4.89 2.01 -39.56
CA SER A 680 -5.48 1.02 -40.44
C SER A 680 -6.98 0.99 -40.18
N THR A 681 -7.78 0.74 -41.21
CA THR A 681 -9.23 0.58 -41.10
C THR A 681 -9.66 -0.74 -41.74
N THR A 682 -10.69 -1.35 -41.20
CA THR A 682 -11.27 -2.55 -41.78
C THR A 682 -12.33 -2.15 -42.82
N LEU A 683 -12.02 -2.36 -44.08
CA LEU A 683 -13.04 -2.29 -45.14
C LEU A 683 -13.95 -3.49 -44.98
N THR A 684 -15.24 -3.27 -44.93
CA THR A 684 -16.24 -4.35 -44.93
C THR A 684 -17.11 -4.24 -46.17
N ILE A 685 -17.09 -5.28 -47.01
CA ILE A 685 -17.78 -5.35 -48.28
C ILE A 685 -18.77 -6.53 -48.19
N VAL A 686 -20.06 -6.24 -48.25
CA VAL A 686 -21.10 -7.22 -48.10
C VAL A 686 -21.91 -7.25 -49.42
N PRO A 687 -21.80 -8.28 -50.26
CA PRO A 687 -22.63 -8.45 -51.42
C PRO A 687 -24.10 -8.70 -51.03
N GLU A 688 -25.03 -8.28 -51.85
CA GLU A 688 -26.46 -8.61 -51.73
C GLU A 688 -26.66 -10.11 -51.87
N GLU A 689 -27.82 -10.61 -51.40
CA GLU A 689 -28.19 -12.03 -51.53
C GLU A 689 -28.22 -12.44 -53.00
N GLY A 690 -27.45 -13.46 -53.37
CA GLY A 690 -27.30 -13.92 -54.74
C GLY A 690 -26.21 -13.20 -55.55
N TRP A 691 -25.34 -12.45 -54.88
CA TRP A 691 -24.17 -11.81 -55.51
C TRP A 691 -22.90 -12.14 -54.77
N SER A 692 -21.78 -12.25 -55.46
CA SER A 692 -20.42 -12.38 -54.92
C SER A 692 -19.53 -11.22 -55.30
N ILE A 693 -18.46 -11.05 -54.54
CA ILE A 693 -17.45 -10.03 -54.82
C ILE A 693 -16.61 -10.53 -56.00
N ASN A 694 -16.61 -9.77 -57.09
CA ASN A 694 -15.80 -10.09 -58.26
C ASN A 694 -14.38 -9.47 -58.15
N THR A 695 -14.29 -8.16 -57.99
CA THR A 695 -12.98 -7.50 -57.82
C THR A 695 -13.06 -6.37 -56.79
N VAL A 696 -12.01 -6.22 -56.02
CA VAL A 696 -11.81 -5.09 -55.11
C VAL A 696 -10.42 -4.49 -55.33
N THR A 697 -10.38 -3.21 -55.56
CA THR A 697 -9.11 -2.45 -55.60
C THR A 697 -9.12 -1.32 -54.59
N PHE A 698 -8.11 -1.24 -53.75
CA PHE A 698 -7.89 -0.13 -52.82
C PHE A 698 -6.66 0.63 -53.20
N ASP A 699 -6.82 1.93 -53.45
CA ASP A 699 -5.76 2.85 -53.90
C ASP A 699 -4.90 2.26 -55.04
N PHE A 700 -5.60 1.78 -56.08
CA PHE A 700 -5.03 1.14 -57.26
C PHE A 700 -4.43 -0.27 -57.07
N MET A 701 -4.37 -0.80 -55.86
CA MET A 701 -3.93 -2.18 -55.61
C MET A 701 -5.11 -3.16 -55.61
N ASP A 702 -4.99 -4.24 -56.37
CA ASP A 702 -5.96 -5.34 -56.31
C ASP A 702 -5.81 -6.12 -54.97
N ILE A 703 -6.84 -6.06 -54.17
CA ILE A 703 -6.90 -6.70 -52.88
C ILE A 703 -7.95 -7.85 -52.81
N THR A 704 -8.53 -8.21 -53.96
CA THR A 704 -9.60 -9.23 -54.04
C THR A 704 -9.21 -10.52 -53.39
N GLY A 705 -8.00 -11.04 -53.65
CA GLY A 705 -7.48 -12.25 -53.06
C GLY A 705 -7.02 -12.12 -51.57
N GLN A 706 -7.08 -10.93 -51.01
CA GLN A 706 -6.66 -10.65 -49.60
C GLN A 706 -7.88 -10.44 -48.69
N LEU A 707 -9.09 -10.47 -49.25
CA LEU A 707 -10.30 -10.41 -48.44
C LEU A 707 -10.52 -11.68 -47.64
N VAL A 708 -10.75 -11.51 -46.34
CA VAL A 708 -11.17 -12.60 -45.44
C VAL A 708 -12.60 -12.33 -45.00
N ASP A 709 -13.51 -13.21 -45.35
CA ASP A 709 -14.96 -13.04 -45.09
C ASP A 709 -15.50 -11.66 -45.46
N GLY A 710 -15.11 -11.15 -46.64
CA GLY A 710 -15.53 -9.84 -47.16
C GLY A 710 -14.86 -8.65 -46.45
N THR A 711 -13.87 -8.87 -45.62
CA THR A 711 -13.16 -7.82 -44.90
C THR A 711 -11.70 -7.74 -45.34
N TYR A 712 -11.14 -6.51 -45.33
CA TYR A 712 -9.75 -6.23 -45.60
C TYR A 712 -9.26 -5.15 -44.63
N GLU A 713 -8.11 -5.41 -43.96
CA GLU A 713 -7.47 -4.41 -43.15
C GLU A 713 -6.52 -3.58 -44.01
N THR A 714 -6.80 -2.29 -44.16
CA THR A 714 -5.97 -1.40 -44.96
C THR A 714 -4.59 -1.18 -44.26
N PRO A 715 -3.56 -0.80 -45.00
CA PRO A 715 -2.42 -0.11 -44.41
C PRO A 715 -2.87 1.15 -43.67
N LYS A 716 -1.99 1.70 -42.83
CA LYS A 716 -2.26 2.98 -42.18
C LYS A 716 -2.58 4.05 -43.20
N LEU A 717 -3.72 4.73 -43.04
CA LEU A 717 -4.15 5.78 -43.95
C LEU A 717 -3.33 7.05 -43.75
N THR A 718 -2.46 7.37 -44.67
CA THR A 718 -1.49 8.48 -44.58
C THR A 718 -1.64 9.50 -45.73
N GLN A 719 -2.74 9.43 -46.46
CA GLN A 719 -3.13 10.38 -47.53
C GLN A 719 -4.51 10.95 -47.26
N GLU A 720 -4.79 12.14 -47.79
CA GLU A 720 -6.10 12.79 -47.61
C GLU A 720 -7.23 12.11 -48.40
N LYS A 721 -6.89 11.41 -49.45
CA LYS A 721 -7.86 10.75 -50.31
C LYS A 721 -7.37 9.39 -50.79
N TYR A 722 -8.26 8.40 -50.63
CA TYR A 722 -8.09 7.05 -51.18
C TYR A 722 -9.26 6.70 -52.08
N THR A 723 -9.06 5.75 -52.98
CA THR A 723 -10.14 5.25 -53.85
C THR A 723 -10.35 3.76 -53.60
N LEU A 724 -11.59 3.38 -53.33
CA LEU A 724 -12.04 2.00 -53.21
C LEU A 724 -12.97 1.67 -54.37
N ASN A 725 -12.55 0.79 -55.29
CA ASN A 725 -13.43 0.29 -56.33
C ASN A 725 -13.84 -1.12 -55.99
N VAL A 726 -15.12 -1.42 -56.09
CA VAL A 726 -15.69 -2.73 -55.83
C VAL A 726 -16.62 -3.11 -56.96
N SER A 727 -16.46 -4.31 -57.48
CA SER A 727 -17.41 -4.90 -58.43
C SER A 727 -17.97 -6.21 -57.90
N PHE A 728 -19.24 -6.43 -58.13
CA PHE A 728 -19.96 -7.62 -57.75
C PHE A 728 -20.39 -8.40 -59.00
N GLU A 729 -20.46 -9.72 -58.90
CA GLU A 729 -21.02 -10.60 -59.95
C GLU A 729 -22.17 -11.44 -59.36
N LYS A 730 -23.14 -11.76 -60.20
CA LYS A 730 -24.34 -12.50 -59.79
C LYS A 730 -24.01 -13.97 -59.55
N ASP A 731 -24.32 -14.51 -58.39
CA ASP A 731 -24.09 -15.89 -58.07
C ASP A 731 -24.95 -16.84 -58.91
N ASN A 732 -24.34 -17.82 -59.50
CA ASN A 732 -25.07 -18.99 -60.06
C ASN A 732 -25.40 -19.92 -58.88
N ILE A 733 -26.46 -19.61 -58.18
CA ILE A 733 -27.23 -20.37 -57.18
C ILE A 733 -26.42 -21.45 -56.40
N GLY A 734 -26.13 -21.19 -55.15
CA GLY A 734 -25.76 -22.17 -54.18
C GLY A 734 -25.84 -21.62 -52.75
N ALA A 735 -26.78 -22.06 -51.99
CA ALA A 735 -26.99 -21.65 -50.61
C ALA A 735 -25.78 -21.94 -49.71
N PHE A 736 -25.26 -20.95 -49.00
CA PHE A 736 -24.19 -21.16 -48.00
C PHE A 736 -24.77 -21.65 -46.68
N SER A 737 -24.40 -22.89 -46.29
CA SER A 737 -24.48 -23.40 -44.94
C SER A 737 -23.07 -23.79 -44.47
N SER A 738 -22.54 -23.15 -43.42
CA SER A 738 -21.29 -23.60 -42.81
C SER A 738 -21.57 -24.72 -41.79
N THR A 739 -21.12 -25.93 -42.07
CA THR A 739 -21.20 -27.09 -41.19
C THR A 739 -19.88 -27.24 -40.38
N LEU A 740 -19.97 -27.29 -39.06
CA LEU A 740 -19.01 -27.88 -38.17
C LEU A 740 -19.77 -28.73 -37.13
N ASN A 741 -19.43 -30.02 -37.03
CA ASN A 741 -20.04 -31.01 -36.13
C ASN A 741 -21.54 -31.28 -36.38
N GLY A 742 -21.99 -31.30 -37.63
CA GLY A 742 -23.32 -31.75 -37.96
C GLY A 742 -24.50 -30.82 -37.75
N ASN A 743 -24.33 -29.68 -37.08
CA ASN A 743 -25.38 -28.67 -36.91
C ASN A 743 -24.95 -27.35 -37.53
N SER A 744 -25.80 -26.78 -38.40
CA SER A 744 -25.62 -25.45 -38.95
C SER A 744 -26.27 -24.39 -38.05
N ILE A 745 -25.46 -23.47 -37.54
CA ILE A 745 -25.98 -22.28 -36.81
C ILE A 745 -26.47 -21.27 -37.86
N LYS A 746 -27.73 -20.87 -37.76
CA LYS A 746 -28.31 -19.79 -38.58
C LYS A 746 -28.66 -18.61 -37.68
N VAL A 747 -28.30 -17.43 -38.10
CA VAL A 747 -28.64 -16.18 -37.41
C VAL A 747 -29.30 -15.23 -38.43
N TYR A 748 -30.51 -14.78 -38.14
CA TYR A 748 -31.25 -13.89 -39.01
C TYR A 748 -32.22 -13.00 -38.21
N SER A 749 -32.71 -11.95 -38.80
CA SER A 749 -33.72 -11.06 -38.19
C SER A 749 -35.02 -11.06 -38.98
N VAL A 750 -36.12 -10.81 -38.26
CA VAL A 750 -37.44 -10.51 -38.87
C VAL A 750 -38.03 -9.32 -38.13
N GLY A 751 -38.00 -8.15 -38.76
CA GLY A 751 -38.22 -6.87 -38.05
C GLY A 751 -37.24 -6.69 -36.91
N HIS A 752 -37.69 -6.16 -35.76
CA HIS A 752 -36.87 -5.98 -34.58
C HIS A 752 -36.58 -7.25 -33.74
N THR A 753 -36.83 -8.42 -34.30
CA THR A 753 -36.60 -9.69 -33.59
C THR A 753 -35.45 -10.47 -34.22
N LEU A 754 -34.43 -10.74 -33.44
CA LEU A 754 -33.30 -11.60 -33.79
C LEU A 754 -33.63 -13.06 -33.50
N TYR A 755 -33.32 -13.92 -34.44
CA TYR A 755 -33.45 -15.38 -34.32
C TYR A 755 -32.10 -16.04 -34.46
N MET A 756 -31.80 -17.00 -33.58
CA MET A 756 -30.60 -17.83 -33.62
C MET A 756 -31.01 -19.30 -33.53
N GLU A 757 -30.78 -20.03 -34.61
CA GLU A 757 -31.12 -21.45 -34.73
C GLU A 757 -29.85 -22.29 -34.76
N GLY A 758 -29.94 -23.51 -34.26
CA GLY A 758 -28.85 -24.49 -34.33
C GLY A 758 -27.77 -24.36 -33.26
N LEU A 759 -27.94 -23.47 -32.23
CA LEU A 759 -27.09 -23.46 -31.05
C LEU A 759 -27.35 -24.70 -30.19
N MET A 760 -26.29 -25.32 -29.70
CA MET A 760 -26.42 -26.43 -28.76
C MET A 760 -26.76 -25.92 -27.35
N ARG A 761 -27.33 -26.80 -26.53
CA ARG A 761 -27.64 -26.49 -25.15
C ARG A 761 -26.36 -26.13 -24.38
N ASN A 762 -26.36 -25.04 -23.60
CA ASN A 762 -25.27 -24.42 -22.88
C ASN A 762 -24.23 -23.69 -23.74
N GLU A 763 -24.46 -23.47 -25.01
CA GLU A 763 -23.60 -22.54 -25.78
C GLU A 763 -23.87 -21.08 -25.41
N GLN A 764 -22.79 -20.33 -25.19
CA GLN A 764 -22.86 -18.90 -24.89
C GLN A 764 -22.92 -18.08 -26.17
N TYR A 765 -23.73 -17.04 -26.16
CA TYR A 765 -23.74 -16.02 -27.20
C TYR A 765 -23.70 -14.61 -26.63
N SER A 766 -23.16 -13.68 -27.40
CA SER A 766 -23.10 -12.27 -27.05
C SER A 766 -23.41 -11.41 -28.27
N ILE A 767 -24.14 -10.34 -28.07
CA ILE A 767 -24.62 -9.42 -29.09
C ILE A 767 -24.02 -8.04 -28.85
N TYR A 768 -23.40 -7.47 -29.85
CA TYR A 768 -22.75 -6.17 -29.80
C TYR A 768 -23.27 -5.26 -30.92
N THR A 769 -23.17 -3.96 -30.68
CA THR A 769 -23.26 -2.96 -31.77
C THR A 769 -21.95 -2.96 -32.58
N THR A 770 -21.92 -2.32 -33.72
CA THR A 770 -20.71 -2.21 -34.56
C THR A 770 -19.57 -1.42 -33.93
N ASP A 771 -19.85 -0.57 -32.93
CA ASP A 771 -18.86 0.15 -32.13
C ASP A 771 -18.29 -0.66 -30.95
N GLY A 772 -18.75 -1.92 -30.79
CA GLY A 772 -18.29 -2.84 -29.76
C GLY A 772 -19.06 -2.79 -28.44
N THR A 773 -20.16 -2.01 -28.38
CA THR A 773 -20.98 -1.95 -27.15
C THR A 773 -21.79 -3.25 -27.01
N LEU A 774 -21.71 -3.90 -25.86
CA LEU A 774 -22.46 -5.12 -25.55
C LEU A 774 -23.95 -4.80 -25.33
N ILE A 775 -24.84 -5.39 -26.12
CA ILE A 775 -26.30 -5.23 -26.02
C ILE A 775 -26.90 -6.32 -25.12
N ALA A 776 -26.49 -7.56 -25.35
CA ALA A 776 -27.01 -8.71 -24.61
C ALA A 776 -26.06 -9.90 -24.62
N THR A 777 -26.19 -10.74 -23.62
CA THR A 777 -25.55 -12.05 -23.58
C THR A 777 -26.51 -13.10 -23.05
N GLY A 778 -26.36 -14.36 -23.47
CA GLY A 778 -27.20 -15.44 -23.02
C GLY A 778 -26.53 -16.80 -23.17
N ILE A 779 -27.20 -17.82 -22.65
CA ILE A 779 -26.81 -19.21 -22.78
C ILE A 779 -27.99 -19.94 -23.47
N SER A 780 -27.70 -20.67 -24.54
CA SER A 780 -28.71 -21.41 -25.27
C SER A 780 -29.25 -22.59 -24.45
N ASP A 781 -30.56 -22.79 -24.51
CA ASP A 781 -31.26 -23.96 -23.96
C ASP A 781 -31.37 -25.14 -24.98
N GLY A 782 -30.85 -24.94 -26.18
CA GLY A 782 -30.89 -25.91 -27.29
C GLY A 782 -32.09 -25.75 -28.21
N GLU A 783 -32.94 -24.74 -28.00
CA GLU A 783 -34.03 -24.34 -28.86
C GLU A 783 -33.64 -23.10 -29.66
N THR A 784 -34.51 -22.66 -30.60
CA THR A 784 -34.36 -21.41 -31.34
C THR A 784 -34.42 -20.24 -30.37
N GLN A 785 -33.34 -19.52 -30.22
CA GLN A 785 -33.28 -18.32 -29.35
C GLN A 785 -33.96 -17.16 -30.09
N ARG A 786 -34.85 -16.46 -29.40
CA ARG A 786 -35.55 -15.26 -29.90
C ARG A 786 -35.29 -14.09 -28.99
N MET A 787 -34.94 -12.96 -29.56
CA MET A 787 -34.71 -11.75 -28.78
C MET A 787 -35.29 -10.54 -29.51
N SER A 788 -36.21 -9.83 -28.88
CA SER A 788 -36.70 -8.55 -29.38
C SER A 788 -35.70 -7.46 -28.97
N LEU A 789 -35.25 -6.69 -29.92
CA LEU A 789 -34.27 -5.61 -29.76
C LEU A 789 -34.92 -4.25 -29.92
N SER A 790 -34.56 -3.30 -29.11
CA SER A 790 -35.04 -1.92 -29.21
C SER A 790 -34.19 -1.03 -30.13
N THR A 791 -33.14 -1.61 -30.71
CA THR A 791 -32.19 -0.91 -31.60
C THR A 791 -32.29 -1.45 -33.02
N SER A 792 -32.29 -0.55 -34.01
CA SER A 792 -32.14 -0.86 -35.42
C SER A 792 -30.70 -0.70 -35.87
N GLY A 793 -30.27 -1.39 -36.92
CA GLY A 793 -28.94 -1.31 -37.50
C GLY A 793 -28.18 -2.64 -37.49
N VAL A 794 -26.88 -2.61 -37.88
CA VAL A 794 -26.07 -3.82 -37.97
C VAL A 794 -25.58 -4.26 -36.58
N LEU A 795 -25.86 -5.49 -36.22
CA LEU A 795 -25.37 -6.11 -34.99
C LEU A 795 -24.34 -7.19 -35.28
N ILE A 796 -23.41 -7.37 -34.34
CA ILE A 796 -22.41 -8.41 -34.35
C ILE A 796 -22.79 -9.43 -33.28
N ILE A 797 -23.05 -10.65 -33.68
CA ILE A 797 -23.39 -11.75 -32.78
C ILE A 797 -22.22 -12.73 -32.70
N LYS A 798 -21.73 -12.97 -31.53
CA LYS A 798 -20.67 -13.98 -31.26
C LYS A 798 -21.29 -15.19 -30.57
N CYS A 799 -21.13 -16.35 -31.21
CA CYS A 799 -21.52 -17.64 -30.64
C CYS A 799 -20.26 -18.54 -30.64
N ASN A 800 -19.68 -18.80 -29.48
CA ASN A 800 -18.42 -19.51 -29.34
C ASN A 800 -17.29 -18.88 -30.19
N THR A 801 -16.78 -19.62 -31.16
CA THR A 801 -15.70 -19.17 -32.09
C THR A 801 -16.26 -18.52 -33.37
N LYS A 802 -17.56 -18.45 -33.55
CA LYS A 802 -18.20 -17.89 -34.75
C LYS A 802 -18.78 -16.50 -34.50
N THR A 803 -18.68 -15.64 -35.51
CA THR A 803 -19.21 -14.29 -35.48
C THR A 803 -20.17 -14.12 -36.65
N PHE A 804 -21.36 -13.58 -36.40
CA PHE A 804 -22.38 -13.30 -37.38
C PHE A 804 -22.66 -11.79 -37.37
N LYS A 805 -23.02 -11.25 -38.54
CA LYS A 805 -23.54 -9.89 -38.66
C LYS A 805 -24.96 -9.97 -39.14
N VAL A 806 -25.87 -9.30 -38.47
CA VAL A 806 -27.27 -9.26 -38.81
C VAL A 806 -27.76 -7.84 -38.79
N LEU A 807 -28.51 -7.47 -39.83
CA LEU A 807 -29.22 -6.17 -39.88
C LEU A 807 -30.55 -6.34 -39.16
N ILE A 808 -30.86 -5.44 -38.27
CA ILE A 808 -32.17 -5.29 -37.61
C ILE A 808 -32.83 -4.05 -38.19
N ASP A 809 -33.95 -4.23 -38.85
CA ASP A 809 -34.72 -3.17 -39.52
C ASP A 809 -35.50 -2.30 -38.52
#